data_cc6bdb05134be6bb9f938e456b96b951
#
_entry.id   cc6bdb05134be6bb9f938e456b96b951
#
_cell.length_a   1.000
_cell.length_b   1.000
_cell.length_c   1.000
_cell.angle_alpha   90.00
_cell.angle_beta   90.00
_cell.angle_gamma   90.00
#
_symmetry.space_group_name_H-M   'P 1'
#
loop_
_entity.id
_entity.type
_entity.pdbx_description
1 polymer ?
#
loop_
_entity_poly.entity_id
_entity_poly.type
_entity_poly.pdbx_seq_one_letter_code
_entity_poly.pdbx_strand_id
1 'polypeptide(L)'
;MKRIKRFASLLLALALAFSLAVGCFAQDAVITRGEAAKLLLTAADDYCPDLKTEDILKGYPDGTLEEDGPLTYAQALIMIDRAFGGLPVPIGDSARTAAGAQGFADTPAWGGEELSRAMASGIVTGETDGLMHPGKQLTKQAFQTLLARVYALKGTNLKDDFYAAVNKAWLDRSDIPAGLTLNGPFYGLSLTVTQQVAKLIADIAAKPQTPGTPEAKIKALYDCVMDVDAREQAGVSPIQSYLDDIENAKTLKELIAADCRMQKELGLSTLLGFGLTPDFSDSDRKIVAFSAFSASMTKDFYENGTQEQTQAYLSYLSKLLTLSGLSEQDAASRAALVYQAEKTVTKASYDPQDYGDVDKINNSYSFGAIEKQFPNVDLRAVFAATGLAATDRVLVLDPGAMQAAAGFFTDGNLPMLKALSRTGLIMAVGGCLNPEFTDASFDFNEQYLGIAMRQSTEQLAAQQVQALLADYLGRAYVTAHFSEKAKQDVEEMIGEFITIYKARIESLDWMSDSTKQKAIRKLDTMKIKVGYPDSWDTYLDSAEIKSPSEGGSFFSNVISIQKAATQKSLAEQNEPVDKTKWAMQPFTVNACYSATSNDITFPAAILQSPLYDVNASREENLGGIGYIIAHEITHAFDNNGAKFDENGNAASWWTEADYAAFQQKCAQVAAFYDGQEACPGIACSGVLTISENVADLGAVQCVLAAAKELPNPNLDKLFRAIANTWASTTSRQMREYLAVTDVHAPDKLRCNRVLQTLDEFYTTYGIQPGDGMWTEPEARVRVW
;
A
#
# COMPACT_ATOMS: atom_id res chain seq x y z
N MET A 1 5.37 -5.47 17.81
CA MET A 1 4.98 -4.30 17.03
C MET A 1 4.87 -4.56 15.54
N LYS A 2 5.77 -5.27 14.83
CA LYS A 2 5.43 -5.75 13.48
C LYS A 2 4.14 -6.60 13.46
N ARG A 3 3.76 -7.29 14.54
CA ARG A 3 2.47 -8.02 14.66
C ARG A 3 1.33 -7.15 15.21
N ILE A 4 1.56 -6.18 16.08
CA ILE A 4 0.51 -5.25 16.59
C ILE A 4 0.26 -4.12 15.57
N LYS A 5 1.31 -3.54 14.95
CA LYS A 5 1.15 -2.68 13.76
C LYS A 5 0.71 -3.48 12.53
N ARG A 6 1.05 -4.78 12.42
CA ARG A 6 0.47 -5.65 11.39
C ARG A 6 -1.00 -5.97 11.64
N PHE A 7 -1.50 -5.99 12.88
CA PHE A 7 -2.93 -6.11 13.12
C PHE A 7 -3.67 -4.79 12.91
N ALA A 8 -3.15 -3.65 13.34
CA ALA A 8 -3.72 -2.34 13.02
C ALA A 8 -3.40 -1.91 11.58
N SER A 9 -2.18 -2.13 11.06
CA SER A 9 -1.85 -1.97 9.65
C SER A 9 -2.35 -3.12 8.79
N LEU A 10 -2.59 -4.32 9.33
CA LEU A 10 -3.29 -5.38 8.61
C LEU A 10 -4.78 -5.08 8.50
N LEU A 11 -5.41 -4.49 9.51
CA LEU A 11 -6.79 -4.00 9.40
C LEU A 11 -6.88 -2.74 8.53
N LEU A 12 -5.89 -1.85 8.54
CA LEU A 12 -5.83 -0.70 7.64
C LEU A 12 -5.25 -1.05 6.26
N ALA A 13 -4.22 -1.89 6.16
CA ALA A 13 -3.75 -2.46 4.89
C ALA A 13 -4.68 -3.57 4.37
N LEU A 14 -5.43 -4.24 5.23
CA LEU A 14 -6.55 -5.10 4.85
C LEU A 14 -7.73 -4.25 4.36
N ALA A 15 -8.05 -3.11 4.97
CA ALA A 15 -9.01 -2.17 4.38
C ALA A 15 -8.49 -1.59 3.06
N LEU A 16 -7.19 -1.34 2.91
CA LEU A 16 -6.55 -0.82 1.69
C LEU A 16 -6.28 -1.89 0.62
N ALA A 17 -5.87 -3.10 1.00
CA ALA A 17 -5.67 -4.21 0.06
C ALA A 17 -6.97 -4.92 -0.35
N PHE A 18 -8.05 -4.71 0.39
CA PHE A 18 -9.31 -5.43 0.22
C PHE A 18 -10.48 -4.61 -0.36
N SER A 19 -10.25 -3.36 -0.74
CA SER A 19 -11.18 -2.65 -1.61
C SER A 19 -11.17 -3.18 -3.06
N LEU A 20 -10.53 -4.29 -3.32
CA LEU A 20 -10.18 -4.80 -4.65
C LEU A 20 -11.08 -5.91 -5.22
N ALA A 21 -12.35 -6.02 -4.93
CA ALA A 21 -13.18 -7.01 -5.65
C ALA A 21 -14.66 -6.64 -5.85
N VAL A 22 -14.98 -6.51 -7.10
CA VAL A 22 -16.25 -6.68 -7.86
C VAL A 22 -17.44 -5.78 -7.54
N GLY A 23 -17.87 -5.05 -8.57
CA GLY A 23 -18.88 -4.02 -8.59
C GLY A 23 -20.34 -4.48 -8.68
N CYS A 24 -21.20 -3.59 -8.23
CA CYS A 24 -22.47 -3.25 -8.89
C CYS A 24 -22.96 -1.86 -8.46
N PHE A 25 -23.01 -0.97 -9.43
CA PHE A 25 -23.83 0.23 -9.62
C PHE A 25 -24.34 1.02 -8.40
N ALA A 26 -23.55 2.04 -7.99
CA ALA A 26 -24.11 3.31 -7.58
C ALA A 26 -24.10 4.26 -8.80
N GLN A 27 -25.15 5.03 -9.06
CA GLN A 27 -25.16 6.07 -10.09
C GLN A 27 -24.11 7.12 -9.67
N ASP A 28 -22.98 7.15 -10.37
CA ASP A 28 -21.94 8.17 -10.22
C ASP A 28 -22.57 9.55 -10.53
N ALA A 29 -22.28 10.55 -9.71
CA ALA A 29 -22.87 11.87 -9.86
C ALA A 29 -22.51 12.50 -11.21
N VAL A 30 -23.51 13.03 -11.93
CA VAL A 30 -23.29 13.76 -13.18
C VAL A 30 -22.48 15.02 -12.90
N ILE A 31 -21.40 15.23 -13.64
CA ILE A 31 -20.56 16.44 -13.53
C ILE A 31 -21.25 17.62 -14.24
N THR A 32 -21.19 18.80 -13.62
CA THR A 32 -21.68 20.02 -14.26
C THR A 32 -20.59 20.69 -15.12
N ARG A 33 -20.99 21.57 -16.01
CA ARG A 33 -20.08 22.32 -16.89
C ARG A 33 -19.12 23.21 -16.11
N GLY A 34 -19.61 23.86 -15.06
CA GLY A 34 -18.80 24.69 -14.15
C GLY A 34 -17.81 23.89 -13.31
N GLU A 35 -18.24 22.73 -12.80
CA GLU A 35 -17.32 21.78 -12.10
C GLU A 35 -16.21 21.30 -13.02
N ALA A 36 -16.54 20.90 -14.24
CA ALA A 36 -15.54 20.47 -15.21
C ALA A 36 -14.56 21.58 -15.61
N ALA A 37 -15.03 22.81 -15.77
CA ALA A 37 -14.15 23.94 -16.05
C ALA A 37 -13.16 24.21 -14.92
N LYS A 38 -13.61 24.14 -13.65
CA LYS A 38 -12.74 24.29 -12.48
C LYS A 38 -11.70 23.16 -12.40
N LEU A 39 -12.09 21.92 -12.65
CA LEU A 39 -11.17 20.79 -12.71
C LEU A 39 -10.13 20.97 -13.82
N LEU A 40 -10.53 21.45 -14.99
CA LEU A 40 -9.64 21.68 -16.12
C LEU A 40 -8.63 22.80 -15.89
N LEU A 41 -8.98 23.86 -15.16
CA LEU A 41 -8.02 24.90 -14.76
C LEU A 41 -6.85 24.30 -13.98
N THR A 42 -7.14 23.40 -13.03
CA THR A 42 -6.10 22.73 -12.27
C THR A 42 -5.37 21.66 -13.10
N ALA A 43 -6.11 20.89 -13.88
CA ALA A 43 -5.59 19.77 -14.65
C ALA A 43 -4.66 20.18 -15.81
N ALA A 44 -4.83 21.38 -16.34
CA ALA A 44 -4.08 21.89 -17.49
C ALA A 44 -3.07 22.99 -17.13
N ASP A 45 -2.91 23.31 -15.84
CA ASP A 45 -2.05 24.41 -15.38
C ASP A 45 -0.60 24.29 -15.88
N ASP A 46 -0.03 23.09 -15.83
CA ASP A 46 1.33 22.81 -16.33
C ASP A 46 1.45 22.91 -17.88
N TYR A 47 0.35 22.85 -18.60
CA TYR A 47 0.33 22.88 -20.07
C TYR A 47 -0.08 24.24 -20.63
N CYS A 48 -0.93 24.96 -19.90
CA CYS A 48 -1.46 26.28 -20.24
C CYS A 48 -1.55 27.15 -18.98
N PRO A 49 -0.42 27.69 -18.46
CA PRO A 49 -0.35 28.32 -17.15
C PRO A 49 -1.20 29.57 -17.00
N ASP A 50 -1.60 30.27 -17.99
CA ASP A 50 -2.43 31.49 -17.91
C ASP A 50 -3.92 31.23 -18.24
N LEU A 51 -4.34 29.97 -18.21
CA LEU A 51 -5.68 29.52 -18.59
C LEU A 51 -6.76 30.09 -17.65
N LYS A 52 -7.85 30.60 -18.22
CA LYS A 52 -9.03 31.10 -17.48
C LYS A 52 -10.27 30.32 -17.82
N THR A 53 -11.27 30.39 -16.94
CA THR A 53 -12.57 29.72 -17.15
C THR A 53 -13.18 30.11 -18.48
N GLU A 54 -13.10 31.38 -18.91
CA GLU A 54 -13.60 31.89 -20.16
C GLU A 54 -12.92 31.32 -21.42
N ASP A 55 -11.70 30.77 -21.28
CA ASP A 55 -11.00 30.11 -22.38
C ASP A 55 -11.53 28.69 -22.60
N ILE A 56 -11.96 28.03 -21.53
CA ILE A 56 -12.46 26.66 -21.52
C ILE A 56 -13.97 26.63 -21.81
N LEU A 57 -14.72 27.39 -20.99
CA LEU A 57 -16.18 27.37 -21.00
C LEU A 57 -16.72 28.52 -21.88
N LYS A 58 -17.08 28.19 -23.09
CA LYS A 58 -17.78 29.12 -24.01
C LYS A 58 -19.27 29.01 -23.80
N GLY A 59 -19.97 30.18 -23.92
CA GLY A 59 -21.41 30.25 -23.78
C GLY A 59 -22.19 29.73 -25.00
N TYR A 60 -23.47 29.64 -24.84
CA TYR A 60 -24.42 29.35 -25.92
C TYR A 60 -24.71 30.63 -26.76
N PRO A 61 -25.34 30.49 -27.95
CA PRO A 61 -25.68 31.63 -28.79
C PRO A 61 -26.58 32.68 -28.12
N ASP A 62 -27.30 32.33 -27.06
CA ASP A 62 -28.13 33.22 -26.24
C ASP A 62 -27.31 33.97 -25.17
N GLY A 63 -26.00 33.73 -25.08
CA GLY A 63 -25.08 34.35 -24.14
C GLY A 63 -25.04 33.71 -22.75
N THR A 64 -25.78 32.63 -22.50
CA THR A 64 -25.73 31.89 -21.22
C THR A 64 -24.55 30.94 -21.16
N LEU A 65 -23.96 30.73 -19.97
CA LEU A 65 -22.88 29.75 -19.74
C LEU A 65 -23.43 28.39 -19.29
N GLU A 66 -24.60 28.37 -18.66
CA GLU A 66 -25.23 27.18 -18.06
C GLU A 66 -24.24 26.35 -17.19
N GLU A 67 -23.54 27.00 -16.29
CA GLU A 67 -22.49 26.36 -15.45
C GLU A 67 -23.03 25.19 -14.61
N ASP A 68 -24.28 25.30 -14.12
CA ASP A 68 -24.95 24.27 -13.34
C ASP A 68 -25.59 23.16 -14.21
N GLY A 69 -25.54 23.31 -15.52
CA GLY A 69 -26.06 22.31 -16.46
C GLY A 69 -25.16 21.08 -16.55
N PRO A 70 -25.75 19.89 -16.83
CA PRO A 70 -24.97 18.66 -16.97
C PRO A 70 -24.03 18.75 -18.18
N LEU A 71 -22.80 18.26 -18.00
CA LEU A 71 -21.80 18.18 -19.05
C LEU A 71 -22.09 17.00 -19.97
N THR A 72 -22.15 17.24 -21.29
CA THR A 72 -22.23 16.16 -22.27
C THR A 72 -20.86 15.70 -22.77
N TYR A 73 -20.80 14.49 -23.33
CA TYR A 73 -19.54 13.89 -23.80
C TYR A 73 -18.81 14.76 -24.83
N ALA A 74 -19.54 15.26 -25.85
CA ALA A 74 -18.92 16.15 -26.84
C ALA A 74 -18.48 17.49 -26.25
N GLN A 75 -19.21 18.06 -25.30
CA GLN A 75 -18.82 19.29 -24.62
C GLN A 75 -17.55 19.07 -23.80
N ALA A 76 -17.43 17.93 -23.10
CA ALA A 76 -16.23 17.57 -22.34
C ALA A 76 -14.98 17.51 -23.24
N LEU A 77 -15.07 16.84 -24.37
CA LEU A 77 -13.97 16.72 -25.33
C LEU A 77 -13.50 18.10 -25.84
N ILE A 78 -14.43 18.99 -26.16
CA ILE A 78 -14.14 20.36 -26.61
C ILE A 78 -13.47 21.17 -25.48
N MET A 79 -14.01 21.09 -24.27
CA MET A 79 -13.43 21.79 -23.11
C MET A 79 -12.02 21.28 -22.78
N ILE A 80 -11.79 19.98 -22.87
CA ILE A 80 -10.47 19.36 -22.70
C ILE A 80 -9.51 19.85 -23.78
N ASP A 81 -9.90 19.82 -25.05
CA ASP A 81 -9.04 20.29 -26.14
C ASP A 81 -8.61 21.76 -25.95
N ARG A 82 -9.51 22.62 -25.53
CA ARG A 82 -9.24 24.03 -25.22
C ARG A 82 -8.29 24.17 -24.02
N ALA A 83 -8.57 23.45 -22.94
CA ALA A 83 -7.80 23.56 -21.71
C ALA A 83 -6.32 23.15 -21.92
N PHE A 84 -6.10 22.13 -22.73
CA PHE A 84 -4.74 21.64 -23.01
C PHE A 84 -4.06 22.29 -24.22
N GLY A 85 -4.59 23.39 -24.73
CA GLY A 85 -3.99 24.16 -25.84
C GLY A 85 -4.03 23.43 -27.19
N GLY A 86 -5.00 22.57 -27.39
CA GLY A 86 -5.13 21.64 -28.50
C GLY A 86 -4.48 20.28 -28.23
N LEU A 87 -5.21 19.22 -28.54
CA LEU A 87 -4.71 17.87 -28.34
C LEU A 87 -3.77 17.46 -29.49
N PRO A 88 -2.67 16.75 -29.22
CA PRO A 88 -1.76 16.31 -30.26
C PRO A 88 -2.43 15.30 -31.18
N VAL A 89 -2.30 15.49 -32.51
CA VAL A 89 -2.80 14.58 -33.52
C VAL A 89 -1.64 13.75 -34.05
N PRO A 90 -1.72 12.39 -34.03
CA PRO A 90 -0.67 11.53 -34.55
C PRO A 90 -0.37 11.83 -36.03
N ILE A 91 0.93 11.87 -36.39
CA ILE A 91 1.42 12.09 -37.77
C ILE A 91 1.91 10.76 -38.32
N GLY A 92 1.52 10.38 -39.55
CA GLY A 92 2.00 9.19 -40.24
C GLY A 92 1.06 7.98 -40.18
N ASP A 93 1.58 6.76 -40.43
CA ASP A 93 0.79 5.53 -40.54
C ASP A 93 0.03 5.13 -39.25
N SER A 94 0.47 5.60 -38.10
CA SER A 94 -0.27 5.48 -36.84
C SER A 94 -1.63 6.22 -36.85
N ALA A 95 -1.79 7.24 -37.68
CA ALA A 95 -3.08 7.92 -37.86
C ALA A 95 -4.13 7.05 -38.56
N ARG A 96 -3.71 5.97 -39.25
CA ARG A 96 -4.62 5.06 -39.98
C ARG A 96 -5.15 3.92 -39.13
N THR A 97 -4.50 3.61 -38.01
CA THR A 97 -4.90 2.52 -37.09
C THR A 97 -5.70 3.01 -35.90
N ALA A 98 -5.71 4.32 -35.62
CA ALA A 98 -6.63 4.88 -34.63
C ALA A 98 -8.06 4.82 -35.17
N ALA A 99 -8.95 4.12 -34.47
CA ALA A 99 -10.37 4.04 -34.81
C ALA A 99 -11.09 5.43 -34.90
N GLY A 100 -10.38 6.50 -34.53
CA GLY A 100 -10.85 7.89 -34.60
C GLY A 100 -10.59 8.59 -35.94
N ALA A 101 -9.84 7.99 -36.89
CA ALA A 101 -9.60 8.63 -38.20
C ALA A 101 -10.84 8.58 -39.15
N GLN A 102 -11.80 7.72 -38.87
CA GLN A 102 -13.14 7.75 -39.50
C GLN A 102 -14.09 8.25 -38.40
N GLY A 103 -14.55 9.50 -38.52
CA GLY A 103 -15.49 10.08 -37.56
C GLY A 103 -16.66 9.15 -37.27
N PHE A 104 -17.16 9.15 -36.06
CA PHE A 104 -18.36 8.40 -35.69
C PHE A 104 -19.58 8.95 -36.46
N ALA A 105 -20.51 8.07 -36.85
CA ALA A 105 -21.67 8.44 -37.64
C ALA A 105 -22.58 9.48 -36.95
N ASP A 106 -22.52 9.58 -35.64
CA ASP A 106 -23.28 10.49 -34.79
C ASP A 106 -22.47 11.74 -34.33
N THR A 107 -21.31 12.02 -34.95
CA THR A 107 -20.50 13.21 -34.63
C THR A 107 -21.28 14.49 -34.90
N PRO A 108 -21.48 15.40 -33.92
CA PRO A 108 -22.25 16.58 -34.11
C PRO A 108 -21.50 17.64 -34.95
N ALA A 109 -22.15 18.20 -35.94
CA ALA A 109 -21.56 19.21 -36.82
C ALA A 109 -21.13 20.51 -36.11
N TRP A 110 -21.70 20.82 -34.95
CA TRP A 110 -21.37 22.01 -34.17
C TRP A 110 -20.05 21.88 -33.40
N GLY A 111 -19.46 20.68 -33.31
CA GLY A 111 -18.25 20.41 -32.49
C GLY A 111 -16.96 21.05 -33.02
N GLY A 112 -16.95 21.52 -34.29
CA GLY A 112 -15.84 22.28 -34.85
C GLY A 112 -14.50 21.53 -34.90
N GLU A 113 -13.41 22.34 -34.93
CA GLU A 113 -12.05 21.82 -34.98
C GLU A 113 -11.63 21.12 -33.68
N GLU A 114 -12.09 21.61 -32.53
CA GLU A 114 -11.74 21.06 -31.21
C GLU A 114 -12.23 19.60 -31.08
N LEU A 115 -13.48 19.33 -31.45
CA LEU A 115 -13.98 17.95 -31.40
C LEU A 115 -13.28 17.06 -32.44
N SER A 116 -12.96 17.62 -33.62
CA SER A 116 -12.19 16.90 -34.65
C SER A 116 -10.79 16.53 -34.16
N ARG A 117 -10.10 17.45 -33.46
CA ARG A 117 -8.78 17.16 -32.84
C ARG A 117 -8.89 16.12 -31.73
N ALA A 118 -9.90 16.22 -30.86
CA ALA A 118 -10.12 15.25 -29.80
C ALA A 118 -10.34 13.83 -30.35
N MET A 119 -11.10 13.69 -31.42
CA MET A 119 -11.29 12.41 -32.13
C MET A 119 -9.98 11.92 -32.77
N ALA A 120 -9.29 12.78 -33.50
CA ALA A 120 -8.04 12.44 -34.17
C ALA A 120 -6.90 12.10 -33.18
N SER A 121 -6.94 12.66 -31.98
CA SER A 121 -5.97 12.37 -30.92
C SER A 121 -6.09 10.95 -30.33
N GLY A 122 -7.22 10.28 -30.53
CA GLY A 122 -7.46 8.92 -30.03
C GLY A 122 -7.97 8.85 -28.58
N ILE A 123 -8.29 9.97 -27.92
CA ILE A 123 -8.92 9.93 -26.58
C ILE A 123 -10.39 9.49 -26.61
N VAL A 124 -11.03 9.57 -27.76
CA VAL A 124 -12.42 9.16 -27.98
C VAL A 124 -12.47 7.67 -28.27
N THR A 125 -13.17 6.92 -27.44
CA THR A 125 -13.50 5.52 -27.68
C THR A 125 -15.01 5.44 -27.98
N GLY A 126 -15.38 4.82 -29.11
CA GLY A 126 -16.78 4.51 -29.39
C GLY A 126 -17.32 3.47 -28.39
N GLU A 127 -18.65 3.46 -28.21
CA GLU A 127 -19.29 2.39 -27.44
C GLU A 127 -19.41 1.10 -28.29
N THR A 128 -19.97 0.05 -27.72
CA THR A 128 -20.09 -1.28 -28.37
C THR A 128 -20.95 -1.27 -29.64
N ASP A 129 -21.78 -0.24 -29.83
CA ASP A 129 -22.57 -0.01 -31.01
C ASP A 129 -21.85 0.77 -32.12
N GLY A 130 -20.58 1.16 -31.87
CA GLY A 130 -19.76 1.92 -32.81
C GLY A 130 -20.09 3.42 -32.90
N LEU A 131 -20.90 3.97 -31.98
CA LEU A 131 -21.25 5.37 -31.89
C LEU A 131 -20.48 6.09 -30.77
N MET A 132 -20.42 7.43 -30.87
CA MET A 132 -19.78 8.29 -29.88
C MET A 132 -20.72 8.71 -28.74
N HIS A 133 -22.01 8.76 -29.01
CA HIS A 133 -23.06 9.28 -28.11
C HIS A 133 -22.77 10.69 -27.56
N PRO A 134 -22.65 11.71 -28.44
CA PRO A 134 -22.19 13.06 -28.09
C PRO A 134 -23.03 13.77 -27.03
N GLY A 135 -24.31 13.43 -26.93
CA GLY A 135 -25.26 13.96 -25.95
C GLY A 135 -25.32 13.23 -24.64
N LYS A 136 -24.55 12.15 -24.46
CA LYS A 136 -24.52 11.39 -23.22
C LYS A 136 -23.95 12.27 -22.08
N GLN A 137 -24.67 12.37 -20.97
CA GLN A 137 -24.20 13.09 -19.79
C GLN A 137 -23.05 12.32 -19.14
N LEU A 138 -22.00 13.02 -18.79
CA LEU A 138 -20.84 12.44 -18.14
C LEU A 138 -20.98 12.43 -16.62
N THR A 139 -20.52 11.35 -16.03
CA THR A 139 -20.25 11.27 -14.60
C THR A 139 -18.89 11.87 -14.28
N LYS A 140 -18.65 12.22 -13.01
CA LYS A 140 -17.34 12.71 -12.55
C LYS A 140 -16.22 11.70 -12.86
N GLN A 141 -16.50 10.41 -12.68
CA GLN A 141 -15.55 9.33 -12.96
C GLN A 141 -15.23 9.23 -14.45
N ALA A 142 -16.24 9.26 -15.32
CA ALA A 142 -16.03 9.24 -16.76
C ALA A 142 -15.20 10.44 -17.25
N PHE A 143 -15.41 11.62 -16.66
CA PHE A 143 -14.62 12.80 -16.96
C PHE A 143 -13.16 12.66 -16.50
N GLN A 144 -12.92 12.10 -15.33
CA GLN A 144 -11.56 11.79 -14.83
C GLN A 144 -10.85 10.77 -15.73
N THR A 145 -11.57 9.76 -16.23
CA THR A 145 -11.02 8.80 -17.20
C THR A 145 -10.56 9.49 -18.49
N LEU A 146 -11.33 10.47 -18.99
CA LEU A 146 -10.90 11.27 -20.14
C LEU A 146 -9.63 12.07 -19.85
N LEU A 147 -9.52 12.69 -18.68
CA LEU A 147 -8.30 13.41 -18.26
C LEU A 147 -7.09 12.48 -18.21
N ALA A 148 -7.24 11.28 -17.65
CA ALA A 148 -6.16 10.30 -17.61
C ALA A 148 -5.66 9.93 -19.02
N ARG A 149 -6.58 9.81 -19.99
CA ARG A 149 -6.22 9.58 -21.40
C ARG A 149 -5.47 10.77 -22.01
N VAL A 150 -5.83 12.00 -21.65
CA VAL A 150 -5.12 13.20 -22.11
C VAL A 150 -3.69 13.24 -21.57
N TYR A 151 -3.49 12.93 -20.30
CA TYR A 151 -2.15 12.86 -19.73
C TYR A 151 -1.30 11.78 -20.39
N ALA A 152 -1.88 10.59 -20.64
CA ALA A 152 -1.20 9.54 -21.38
C ALA A 152 -0.88 9.94 -22.84
N LEU A 153 -1.69 10.81 -23.45
CA LEU A 153 -1.51 11.27 -24.82
C LEU A 153 -0.37 12.27 -24.96
N LYS A 154 -0.15 13.14 -23.98
CA LYS A 154 0.88 14.20 -24.04
C LYS A 154 2.30 13.66 -24.01
N GLY A 155 2.51 12.39 -23.65
CA GLY A 155 3.78 11.70 -23.68
C GLY A 155 3.80 10.46 -24.59
N THR A 156 3.13 10.47 -25.73
CA THR A 156 3.02 9.27 -26.59
C THR A 156 4.24 8.97 -27.45
N ASN A 157 5.23 9.84 -27.52
CA ASN A 157 6.50 9.57 -28.18
C ASN A 157 7.44 8.83 -27.22
N LEU A 158 8.03 7.71 -27.65
CA LEU A 158 9.02 6.94 -26.87
C LEU A 158 10.19 7.78 -26.35
N LYS A 159 10.55 8.83 -27.06
CA LYS A 159 11.64 9.73 -26.68
C LYS A 159 11.25 10.83 -25.71
N ASP A 160 9.94 11.14 -25.62
CA ASP A 160 9.45 12.20 -24.73
C ASP A 160 8.87 11.63 -23.42
N ASP A 161 8.15 10.52 -23.50
CA ASP A 161 7.62 9.80 -22.35
C ASP A 161 7.53 8.30 -22.67
N PHE A 162 8.56 7.57 -22.29
CA PHE A 162 8.68 6.16 -22.61
C PHE A 162 7.58 5.32 -21.95
N TYR A 163 7.29 5.57 -20.68
CA TYR A 163 6.23 4.89 -19.96
C TYR A 163 4.86 5.05 -20.64
N ALA A 164 4.48 6.28 -20.94
CA ALA A 164 3.18 6.56 -21.56
C ALA A 164 3.10 6.00 -22.98
N ALA A 165 4.18 6.08 -23.75
CA ALA A 165 4.23 5.59 -25.12
C ALA A 165 4.15 4.06 -25.21
N VAL A 166 4.89 3.34 -24.36
CA VAL A 166 4.87 1.86 -24.32
C VAL A 166 3.51 1.37 -23.84
N ASN A 167 2.99 1.97 -22.79
CA ASN A 167 1.74 1.54 -22.14
C ASN A 167 0.47 2.13 -22.78
N LYS A 168 0.59 2.94 -23.85
CA LYS A 168 -0.55 3.65 -24.44
C LYS A 168 -1.77 2.74 -24.71
N ALA A 169 -1.55 1.61 -25.36
CA ALA A 169 -2.63 0.69 -25.71
C ALA A 169 -3.31 0.07 -24.47
N TRP A 170 -2.55 -0.10 -23.39
CA TRP A 170 -3.07 -0.56 -22.10
C TRP A 170 -3.80 0.58 -21.37
N LEU A 171 -3.19 1.75 -21.26
CA LEU A 171 -3.77 2.95 -20.62
C LEU A 171 -5.09 3.38 -21.27
N ASP A 172 -5.17 3.32 -22.61
CA ASP A 172 -6.38 3.68 -23.38
C ASP A 172 -7.57 2.72 -23.15
N ARG A 173 -7.32 1.48 -22.69
CA ARG A 173 -8.34 0.44 -22.51
C ARG A 173 -8.59 0.07 -21.06
N SER A 174 -7.70 0.48 -20.16
CA SER A 174 -7.72 0.09 -18.75
C SER A 174 -8.46 1.12 -17.94
N ASP A 175 -9.76 0.94 -17.83
CA ASP A 175 -10.56 1.65 -16.83
C ASP A 175 -10.21 1.10 -15.43
N ILE A 176 -10.31 1.95 -14.42
CA ILE A 176 -10.28 1.49 -13.04
C ILE A 176 -11.57 0.71 -12.83
N PRO A 177 -11.50 -0.59 -12.47
CA PRO A 177 -12.71 -1.38 -12.24
C PRO A 177 -13.59 -0.72 -11.19
N ALA A 178 -14.91 -0.85 -11.34
CA ALA A 178 -15.86 -0.25 -10.40
C ALA A 178 -15.55 -0.66 -8.97
N GLY A 179 -15.49 0.32 -8.07
CA GLY A 179 -15.15 0.10 -6.66
C GLY A 179 -13.66 0.02 -6.35
N LEU A 180 -12.78 0.09 -7.34
CA LEU A 180 -11.34 0.21 -7.13
C LEU A 180 -10.88 1.66 -7.29
N THR A 181 -9.71 1.95 -6.76
CA THR A 181 -9.05 3.26 -6.91
C THR A 181 -7.86 3.23 -7.86
N LEU A 182 -7.49 2.02 -8.30
CA LEU A 182 -6.34 1.81 -9.17
C LEU A 182 -6.47 0.48 -9.94
N ASN A 183 -5.73 0.36 -11.06
CA ASN A 183 -5.60 -0.82 -11.89
C ASN A 183 -4.17 -0.90 -12.44
N GLY A 184 -3.64 -2.10 -12.66
CA GLY A 184 -2.30 -2.37 -13.16
C GLY A 184 -1.94 -3.86 -13.12
N PRO A 185 -0.79 -4.29 -13.67
CA PRO A 185 -0.37 -5.69 -13.67
C PRO A 185 -0.29 -6.31 -12.27
N PHE A 186 0.32 -5.62 -11.31
CA PHE A 186 0.36 -6.05 -9.91
C PHE A 186 -1.04 -6.20 -9.31
N TYR A 187 -1.89 -5.20 -9.52
CA TYR A 187 -3.23 -5.16 -8.96
C TYR A 187 -4.15 -6.19 -9.62
N GLY A 188 -4.06 -6.35 -10.94
CA GLY A 188 -4.78 -7.38 -11.69
C GLY A 188 -4.39 -8.79 -11.24
N LEU A 189 -3.09 -9.01 -10.99
CA LEU A 189 -2.60 -10.26 -10.43
C LEU A 189 -3.11 -10.47 -8.99
N SER A 190 -3.03 -9.44 -8.14
CA SER A 190 -3.55 -9.49 -6.77
C SER A 190 -5.04 -9.83 -6.73
N LEU A 191 -5.83 -9.24 -7.63
CA LEU A 191 -7.25 -9.54 -7.77
C LEU A 191 -7.48 -10.99 -8.20
N THR A 192 -6.70 -11.48 -9.17
CA THR A 192 -6.75 -12.87 -9.62
C THR A 192 -6.45 -13.84 -8.48
N VAL A 193 -5.41 -13.58 -7.70
CA VAL A 193 -5.04 -14.40 -6.54
C VAL A 193 -6.13 -14.35 -5.46
N THR A 194 -6.69 -13.18 -5.19
CA THR A 194 -7.81 -13.03 -4.26
C THR A 194 -9.01 -13.90 -4.68
N GLN A 195 -9.35 -13.93 -5.98
CA GLN A 195 -10.41 -14.79 -6.51
C GLN A 195 -10.06 -16.28 -6.41
N GLN A 196 -8.80 -16.65 -6.67
CA GLN A 196 -8.33 -18.03 -6.50
C GLN A 196 -8.47 -18.50 -5.05
N VAL A 197 -8.03 -17.68 -4.07
CA VAL A 197 -8.15 -17.99 -2.64
C VAL A 197 -9.62 -18.03 -2.19
N ALA A 198 -10.43 -17.07 -2.62
CA ALA A 198 -11.87 -17.06 -2.32
C ALA A 198 -12.57 -18.31 -2.86
N LYS A 199 -12.19 -18.75 -4.07
CA LYS A 199 -12.71 -20.00 -4.63
C LYS A 199 -12.29 -21.22 -3.82
N LEU A 200 -11.04 -21.32 -3.39
CA LEU A 200 -10.58 -22.41 -2.50
C LEU A 200 -11.40 -22.45 -1.21
N ILE A 201 -11.63 -21.31 -0.57
CA ILE A 201 -12.45 -21.20 0.64
C ILE A 201 -13.88 -21.65 0.37
N ALA A 202 -14.51 -21.17 -0.71
CA ALA A 202 -15.86 -21.55 -1.09
C ALA A 202 -15.98 -23.05 -1.37
N ASP A 203 -15.02 -23.65 -2.09
CA ASP A 203 -14.99 -25.08 -2.40
C ASP A 203 -14.85 -25.95 -1.12
N ILE A 204 -14.11 -25.46 -0.11
CA ILE A 204 -13.99 -26.09 1.22
C ILE A 204 -15.30 -25.94 2.00
N ALA A 205 -15.86 -24.74 2.06
CA ALA A 205 -17.07 -24.43 2.82
C ALA A 205 -18.31 -25.18 2.29
N ALA A 206 -18.39 -25.43 0.98
CA ALA A 206 -19.50 -26.12 0.33
C ALA A 206 -19.62 -27.62 0.67
N LYS A 207 -18.59 -28.24 1.29
CA LYS A 207 -18.53 -29.69 1.54
C LYS A 207 -18.50 -29.96 3.02
N PRO A 208 -19.04 -31.15 3.46
CA PRO A 208 -18.77 -31.65 4.80
C PRO A 208 -17.27 -31.86 5.00
N GLN A 209 -16.76 -31.47 6.17
CA GLN A 209 -15.35 -31.58 6.51
C GLN A 209 -15.15 -32.56 7.68
N THR A 210 -13.99 -33.21 7.74
CA THR A 210 -13.63 -34.06 8.85
C THR A 210 -13.29 -33.23 10.08
N PRO A 211 -13.91 -33.43 11.25
CA PRO A 211 -13.62 -32.67 12.45
C PRO A 211 -12.12 -32.66 12.79
N GLY A 212 -11.61 -31.52 13.22
CA GLY A 212 -10.21 -31.33 13.63
C GLY A 212 -9.23 -31.06 12.49
N THR A 213 -9.66 -31.11 11.22
CA THR A 213 -8.78 -30.76 10.08
C THR A 213 -8.73 -29.25 9.85
N PRO A 214 -7.69 -28.74 9.17
CA PRO A 214 -7.63 -27.33 8.73
C PRO A 214 -8.88 -26.91 7.95
N GLU A 215 -9.38 -27.75 7.05
CA GLU A 215 -10.57 -27.49 6.24
C GLU A 215 -11.83 -27.34 7.10
N ALA A 216 -11.95 -28.14 8.19
CA ALA A 216 -13.07 -28.02 9.14
C ALA A 216 -13.01 -26.65 9.86
N LYS A 217 -11.82 -26.20 10.26
CA LYS A 217 -11.63 -24.89 10.89
C LYS A 217 -11.91 -23.74 9.92
N ILE A 218 -11.47 -23.84 8.65
CA ILE A 218 -11.79 -22.89 7.57
C ILE A 218 -13.30 -22.77 7.40
N LYS A 219 -14.00 -23.91 7.26
CA LYS A 219 -15.46 -23.94 7.11
C LYS A 219 -16.16 -23.35 8.34
N ALA A 220 -15.74 -23.72 9.55
CA ALA A 220 -16.36 -23.25 10.79
C ALA A 220 -16.26 -21.72 10.93
N LEU A 221 -15.09 -21.13 10.62
CA LEU A 221 -14.91 -19.68 10.63
C LEU A 221 -15.75 -19.01 9.54
N TYR A 222 -15.74 -19.56 8.31
CA TYR A 222 -16.53 -19.07 7.20
C TYR A 222 -18.02 -19.03 7.54
N ASP A 223 -18.57 -20.15 8.07
CA ASP A 223 -19.97 -20.25 8.46
C ASP A 223 -20.34 -19.24 9.56
N CYS A 224 -19.43 -18.95 10.52
CA CYS A 224 -19.65 -17.94 11.55
C CYS A 224 -19.67 -16.50 10.99
N VAL A 225 -18.88 -16.19 9.96
CA VAL A 225 -18.93 -14.87 9.30
C VAL A 225 -20.21 -14.73 8.49
N MET A 226 -20.65 -15.81 7.83
CA MET A 226 -21.88 -15.87 7.04
C MET A 226 -23.15 -15.79 7.89
N ASP A 227 -23.08 -16.10 9.19
CA ASP A 227 -24.22 -16.02 10.12
C ASP A 227 -24.46 -14.57 10.55
N VAL A 228 -24.94 -13.76 9.59
CA VAL A 228 -25.22 -12.34 9.77
C VAL A 228 -26.28 -12.11 10.85
N ASP A 229 -27.36 -12.90 10.83
CA ASP A 229 -28.49 -12.79 11.77
C ASP A 229 -28.00 -12.95 13.23
N ALA A 230 -27.13 -13.95 13.49
CA ALA A 230 -26.55 -14.15 14.81
C ALA A 230 -25.66 -12.98 15.24
N ARG A 231 -24.90 -12.39 14.32
CA ARG A 231 -24.04 -11.23 14.59
C ARG A 231 -24.86 -9.98 14.87
N GLU A 232 -25.93 -9.72 14.10
CA GLU A 232 -26.86 -8.62 14.34
C GLU A 232 -27.59 -8.78 15.70
N GLN A 233 -28.07 -9.98 16.00
CA GLN A 233 -28.72 -10.27 17.27
C GLN A 233 -27.77 -10.10 18.47
N ALA A 234 -26.52 -10.50 18.33
CA ALA A 234 -25.50 -10.34 19.37
C ALA A 234 -25.13 -8.87 19.59
N GLY A 235 -25.11 -8.06 18.53
CA GLY A 235 -24.71 -6.65 18.58
C GLY A 235 -23.35 -6.47 19.24
N VAL A 236 -23.28 -5.64 20.29
CA VAL A 236 -22.07 -5.41 21.09
C VAL A 236 -21.98 -6.26 22.35
N SER A 237 -22.96 -7.17 22.59
CA SER A 237 -23.02 -7.98 23.83
C SER A 237 -21.72 -8.77 24.09
N PRO A 238 -20.98 -9.28 23.09
CA PRO A 238 -19.72 -9.98 23.35
C PRO A 238 -18.63 -9.14 24.02
N ILE A 239 -18.69 -7.82 23.87
CA ILE A 239 -17.72 -6.88 24.45
C ILE A 239 -18.34 -5.97 25.51
N GLN A 240 -19.62 -6.13 25.84
CA GLN A 240 -20.35 -5.22 26.75
C GLN A 240 -19.65 -5.07 28.08
N SER A 241 -19.16 -6.15 28.70
CA SER A 241 -18.47 -6.09 29.98
C SER A 241 -17.20 -5.23 29.97
N TYR A 242 -16.49 -5.20 28.85
CA TYR A 242 -15.30 -4.36 28.70
C TYR A 242 -15.70 -2.89 28.48
N LEU A 243 -16.77 -2.64 27.71
CA LEU A 243 -17.34 -1.29 27.56
C LEU A 243 -17.82 -0.74 28.91
N ASP A 244 -18.44 -1.58 29.72
CA ASP A 244 -18.90 -1.21 31.06
C ASP A 244 -17.74 -0.90 32.02
N ASP A 245 -16.64 -1.69 31.96
CA ASP A 245 -15.43 -1.43 32.75
C ASP A 245 -14.80 -0.09 32.37
N ILE A 246 -14.69 0.21 31.07
CA ILE A 246 -14.21 1.51 30.59
C ILE A 246 -15.11 2.64 31.08
N GLU A 247 -16.44 2.49 30.94
CA GLU A 247 -17.39 3.54 31.27
C GLU A 247 -17.48 3.79 32.78
N ASN A 248 -17.42 2.74 33.57
CA ASN A 248 -17.55 2.84 35.03
C ASN A 248 -16.28 3.29 35.77
N ALA A 249 -15.10 3.25 35.11
CA ALA A 249 -13.85 3.72 35.70
C ALA A 249 -13.97 5.17 36.19
N LYS A 250 -13.62 5.44 37.45
CA LYS A 250 -13.67 6.78 38.07
C LYS A 250 -12.28 7.41 38.19
N THR A 251 -11.24 6.62 37.99
CA THR A 251 -9.84 7.04 38.11
C THR A 251 -9.04 6.44 36.93
N LEU A 252 -7.91 7.06 36.62
CA LEU A 252 -6.95 6.50 35.66
C LEU A 252 -6.54 5.07 36.04
N LYS A 253 -6.34 4.80 37.32
CA LYS A 253 -5.98 3.45 37.82
C LYS A 253 -7.04 2.41 37.45
N GLU A 254 -8.32 2.73 37.60
CA GLU A 254 -9.41 1.81 37.24
C GLU A 254 -9.48 1.58 35.70
N LEU A 255 -9.27 2.63 34.92
CA LEU A 255 -9.24 2.52 33.47
C LEU A 255 -8.06 1.66 33.00
N ILE A 256 -6.86 1.83 33.58
CA ILE A 256 -5.70 0.98 33.27
C ILE A 256 -5.95 -0.47 33.70
N ALA A 257 -6.68 -0.70 34.81
CA ALA A 257 -7.06 -2.08 35.17
C ALA A 257 -8.01 -2.71 34.16
N ALA A 258 -8.94 -1.94 33.56
CA ALA A 258 -9.80 -2.39 32.49
C ALA A 258 -8.99 -2.74 31.22
N ASP A 259 -8.01 -1.91 30.85
CA ASP A 259 -7.09 -2.17 29.71
C ASP A 259 -6.25 -3.45 29.96
N CYS A 260 -5.73 -3.64 31.18
CA CYS A 260 -5.05 -4.86 31.58
C CYS A 260 -5.94 -6.12 31.53
N ARG A 261 -7.23 -5.99 31.83
CA ARG A 261 -8.20 -7.08 31.68
C ARG A 261 -8.39 -7.44 30.20
N MET A 262 -8.56 -6.46 29.33
CA MET A 262 -8.67 -6.67 27.89
C MET A 262 -7.42 -7.36 27.35
N GLN A 263 -6.23 -6.94 27.78
CA GLN A 263 -4.97 -7.59 27.38
C GLN A 263 -4.95 -9.07 27.78
N LYS A 264 -5.38 -9.42 28.98
CA LYS A 264 -5.39 -10.82 29.46
C LYS A 264 -6.43 -11.68 28.77
N GLU A 265 -7.64 -11.15 28.57
CA GLU A 265 -8.79 -11.92 28.11
C GLU A 265 -8.96 -11.91 26.61
N LEU A 266 -8.57 -10.82 25.91
CA LEU A 266 -8.71 -10.66 24.47
C LEU A 266 -7.37 -10.63 23.73
N GLY A 267 -6.25 -10.43 24.45
CA GLY A 267 -4.94 -10.17 23.83
C GLY A 267 -4.83 -8.76 23.23
N LEU A 268 -5.65 -7.82 23.71
CA LEU A 268 -5.75 -6.45 23.17
C LEU A 268 -5.44 -5.42 24.26
N SER A 269 -4.59 -4.44 23.91
CA SER A 269 -4.40 -3.20 24.68
C SER A 269 -4.81 -2.01 23.84
N THR A 270 -5.54 -1.09 24.41
CA THR A 270 -6.06 0.09 23.71
C THR A 270 -5.29 1.36 24.01
N LEU A 271 -4.64 1.42 25.19
CA LEU A 271 -3.95 2.61 25.68
C LEU A 271 -2.43 2.43 25.73
N LEU A 272 -1.96 1.32 26.32
CA LEU A 272 -0.53 1.04 26.51
C LEU A 272 -0.26 -0.42 26.19
N GLY A 273 0.78 -0.69 25.38
CA GLY A 273 1.09 -2.05 24.93
C GLY A 273 2.58 -2.40 25.07
N PHE A 274 2.84 -3.67 25.36
CA PHE A 274 4.15 -4.29 25.26
C PHE A 274 4.09 -5.48 24.29
N GLY A 275 5.12 -5.66 23.51
CA GLY A 275 5.21 -6.76 22.55
C GLY A 275 6.66 -7.16 22.30
N LEU A 276 6.88 -8.31 21.65
CA LEU A 276 8.20 -8.77 21.26
C LEU A 276 8.52 -8.38 19.82
N THR A 277 9.77 -7.98 19.60
CA THR A 277 10.33 -7.70 18.27
C THR A 277 11.78 -8.16 18.24
N PRO A 278 12.39 -8.44 17.06
CA PRO A 278 13.84 -8.58 16.99
C PRO A 278 14.54 -7.34 17.54
N ASP A 279 15.63 -7.54 18.29
CA ASP A 279 16.49 -6.46 18.75
C ASP A 279 17.34 -5.98 17.57
N PHE A 280 17.25 -4.70 17.22
CA PHE A 280 18.05 -4.16 16.12
C PHE A 280 19.56 -4.26 16.34
N SER A 281 19.99 -4.26 17.60
CA SER A 281 21.42 -4.36 17.97
C SER A 281 21.95 -5.80 18.01
N ASP A 282 21.06 -6.78 18.17
CA ASP A 282 21.34 -8.22 18.19
C ASP A 282 20.13 -8.97 17.61
N SER A 283 20.08 -9.06 16.30
CA SER A 283 18.91 -9.54 15.55
C SER A 283 18.57 -11.02 15.79
N ASP A 284 19.44 -11.78 16.43
CA ASP A 284 19.17 -13.14 16.87
C ASP A 284 18.35 -13.18 18.17
N ARG A 285 18.22 -12.05 18.86
CA ARG A 285 17.47 -11.93 20.11
C ARG A 285 16.18 -11.12 19.94
N LYS A 286 15.24 -11.38 20.82
CA LYS A 286 14.02 -10.59 20.95
C LYS A 286 14.17 -9.55 22.04
N ILE A 287 13.60 -8.37 21.81
CA ILE A 287 13.48 -7.29 22.79
C ILE A 287 12.00 -6.95 23.00
N VAL A 288 11.65 -6.56 24.21
CA VAL A 288 10.34 -6.01 24.49
C VAL A 288 10.25 -4.59 23.91
N ALA A 289 9.27 -4.36 23.05
CA ALA A 289 8.91 -3.03 22.58
C ALA A 289 7.73 -2.48 23.38
N PHE A 290 7.76 -1.16 23.67
CA PHE A 290 6.69 -0.43 24.32
C PHE A 290 6.03 0.54 23.34
N SER A 291 4.72 0.65 23.41
CA SER A 291 3.94 1.65 22.69
C SER A 291 2.80 2.20 23.56
N ALA A 292 2.49 3.48 23.39
CA ALA A 292 1.23 4.06 23.81
C ALA A 292 0.24 4.03 22.62
N PHE A 293 -0.99 4.51 22.85
CA PHE A 293 -1.98 4.67 21.78
C PHE A 293 -1.39 5.50 20.62
N SER A 294 -1.77 5.19 19.42
CA SER A 294 -1.34 5.86 18.20
C SER A 294 -2.53 6.41 17.44
N ALA A 295 -2.28 7.36 16.55
CA ALA A 295 -3.28 7.88 15.64
C ALA A 295 -3.76 6.81 14.65
N SER A 296 -5.01 6.90 14.24
CA SER A 296 -5.65 6.02 13.27
C SER A 296 -5.43 6.50 11.82
N MET A 297 -5.20 7.81 11.64
CA MET A 297 -4.94 8.43 10.33
C MET A 297 -3.47 8.81 10.17
N THR A 298 -3.07 9.14 8.94
CA THR A 298 -1.70 9.55 8.62
C THR A 298 -1.34 10.92 9.22
N LYS A 299 -0.04 11.22 9.33
CA LYS A 299 0.42 12.53 9.79
C LYS A 299 -0.08 13.66 8.88
N ASP A 300 -0.03 13.46 7.57
CA ASP A 300 -0.52 14.41 6.57
C ASP A 300 -2.01 14.73 6.77
N PHE A 301 -2.84 13.73 7.09
CA PHE A 301 -4.26 13.96 7.40
C PHE A 301 -4.47 14.96 8.54
N TYR A 302 -3.69 14.87 9.64
CA TYR A 302 -3.85 15.79 10.79
C TYR A 302 -3.24 17.16 10.56
N GLU A 303 -2.23 17.28 9.69
CA GLU A 303 -1.53 18.53 9.39
C GLU A 303 -2.17 19.29 8.24
N ASN A 304 -2.53 18.61 7.16
CA ASN A 304 -2.96 19.19 5.89
C ASN A 304 -4.37 18.78 5.46
N GLY A 305 -5.02 17.85 6.18
CA GLY A 305 -6.36 17.35 5.84
C GLY A 305 -7.40 18.46 5.74
N THR A 306 -8.25 18.36 4.73
CA THR A 306 -9.32 19.33 4.50
C THR A 306 -10.38 19.30 5.61
N GLN A 307 -11.20 20.34 5.70
CA GLN A 307 -12.34 20.35 6.63
C GLN A 307 -13.32 19.20 6.33
N GLU A 308 -13.53 18.86 5.07
CA GLU A 308 -14.41 17.77 4.63
C GLU A 308 -13.87 16.41 5.09
N GLN A 309 -12.58 16.14 4.86
CA GLN A 309 -11.92 14.93 5.36
C GLN A 309 -11.97 14.81 6.87
N THR A 310 -11.69 15.91 7.58
CA THR A 310 -11.78 15.94 9.05
C THR A 310 -13.21 15.63 9.52
N GLN A 311 -14.23 16.21 8.87
CA GLN A 311 -15.62 15.97 9.22
C GLN A 311 -16.03 14.52 8.91
N ALA A 312 -15.60 13.95 7.80
CA ALA A 312 -15.83 12.54 7.46
C ALA A 312 -15.28 11.60 8.55
N TYR A 313 -14.05 11.86 9.00
CA TYR A 313 -13.43 11.09 10.07
C TYR A 313 -14.15 11.22 11.41
N LEU A 314 -14.52 12.44 11.81
CA LEU A 314 -15.30 12.69 13.04
C LEU A 314 -16.68 12.01 12.98
N SER A 315 -17.33 12.02 11.82
CA SER A 315 -18.61 11.33 11.60
C SER A 315 -18.46 9.82 11.71
N TYR A 316 -17.39 9.26 11.15
CA TYR A 316 -17.04 7.84 11.27
C TYR A 316 -16.83 7.43 12.74
N LEU A 317 -15.97 8.15 13.49
CA LEU A 317 -15.74 7.88 14.90
C LEU A 317 -17.05 7.99 15.72
N SER A 318 -17.86 9.01 15.45
CA SER A 318 -19.15 9.20 16.10
C SER A 318 -20.10 8.03 15.81
N LYS A 319 -20.17 7.55 14.56
CA LYS A 319 -20.99 6.39 14.18
C LYS A 319 -20.56 5.13 14.92
N LEU A 320 -19.24 4.82 14.97
CA LEU A 320 -18.71 3.68 15.73
C LEU A 320 -19.11 3.76 17.21
N LEU A 321 -18.97 4.94 17.82
CA LEU A 321 -19.30 5.17 19.23
C LEU A 321 -20.80 5.06 19.49
N THR A 322 -21.65 5.52 18.58
CA THR A 322 -23.12 5.36 18.67
C THR A 322 -23.51 3.88 18.57
N LEU A 323 -22.94 3.14 17.64
CA LEU A 323 -23.15 1.70 17.50
C LEU A 323 -22.72 0.91 18.75
N SER A 324 -21.78 1.46 19.51
CA SER A 324 -21.36 0.88 20.80
C SER A 324 -22.27 1.23 21.99
N GLY A 325 -23.40 1.90 21.74
CA GLY A 325 -24.44 2.18 22.75
C GLY A 325 -24.39 3.58 23.37
N LEU A 326 -23.58 4.53 22.86
CA LEU A 326 -23.60 5.92 23.31
C LEU A 326 -24.72 6.71 22.62
N SER A 327 -25.20 7.77 23.27
CA SER A 327 -26.06 8.76 22.62
C SER A 327 -25.27 9.47 21.49
N GLU A 328 -25.97 9.96 20.46
CA GLU A 328 -25.32 10.71 19.37
C GLU A 328 -24.52 11.91 19.89
N GLN A 329 -25.02 12.61 20.88
CA GLN A 329 -24.36 13.77 21.48
C GLN A 329 -23.07 13.38 22.23
N ASP A 330 -23.09 12.29 23.01
CA ASP A 330 -21.90 11.79 23.71
C ASP A 330 -20.89 11.22 22.71
N ALA A 331 -21.35 10.50 21.70
CA ALA A 331 -20.52 9.95 20.65
C ALA A 331 -19.76 11.05 19.88
N ALA A 332 -20.45 12.11 19.47
CA ALA A 332 -19.82 13.25 18.79
C ALA A 332 -18.80 13.97 19.68
N SER A 333 -19.14 14.15 20.97
CA SER A 333 -18.24 14.78 21.94
C SER A 333 -16.94 13.94 22.12
N ARG A 334 -17.09 12.61 22.23
CA ARG A 334 -15.95 11.70 22.41
C ARG A 334 -15.14 11.54 21.13
N ALA A 335 -15.75 11.53 19.94
CA ALA A 335 -15.06 11.56 18.67
C ALA A 335 -14.11 12.77 18.56
N ALA A 336 -14.57 13.94 19.01
CA ALA A 336 -13.73 15.14 19.05
C ALA A 336 -12.54 14.98 20.02
N LEU A 337 -12.72 14.32 21.17
CA LEU A 337 -11.62 14.06 22.12
C LEU A 337 -10.60 13.09 21.53
N VAL A 338 -11.04 12.02 20.86
CA VAL A 338 -10.15 11.08 20.16
C VAL A 338 -9.32 11.82 19.11
N TYR A 339 -9.97 12.56 18.22
CA TYR A 339 -9.29 13.35 17.19
C TYR A 339 -8.22 14.30 17.76
N GLN A 340 -8.52 14.99 18.85
CA GLN A 340 -7.57 15.91 19.50
C GLN A 340 -6.37 15.18 20.10
N ALA A 341 -6.57 14.02 20.72
CA ALA A 341 -5.48 13.22 21.26
C ALA A 341 -4.58 12.68 20.13
N GLU A 342 -5.18 12.11 19.11
CA GLU A 342 -4.47 11.59 17.93
C GLU A 342 -3.67 12.68 17.23
N LYS A 343 -4.27 13.84 16.97
CA LYS A 343 -3.60 15.00 16.37
C LYS A 343 -2.41 15.47 17.20
N THR A 344 -2.52 15.44 18.53
CA THR A 344 -1.42 15.85 19.43
C THR A 344 -0.25 14.87 19.37
N VAL A 345 -0.53 13.57 19.39
CA VAL A 345 0.50 12.53 19.32
C VAL A 345 1.17 12.55 17.93
N THR A 346 0.37 12.65 16.87
CA THR A 346 0.86 12.65 15.50
C THR A 346 1.78 13.83 15.20
N LYS A 347 1.50 15.01 15.73
CA LYS A 347 2.37 16.18 15.60
C LYS A 347 3.78 15.95 16.15
N ALA A 348 3.93 15.07 17.15
CA ALA A 348 5.20 14.73 17.77
C ALA A 348 5.83 13.45 17.17
N SER A 349 5.12 12.74 16.29
CA SER A 349 5.60 11.52 15.69
C SER A 349 6.56 11.77 14.53
N TYR A 350 7.35 10.76 14.22
CA TYR A 350 8.22 10.75 13.05
C TYR A 350 7.43 10.88 11.76
N ASP A 351 8.11 11.33 10.70
CA ASP A 351 7.59 11.28 9.34
C ASP A 351 7.62 9.84 8.79
N PRO A 352 6.82 9.49 7.76
CA PRO A 352 6.71 8.11 7.27
C PRO A 352 8.05 7.45 6.94
N GLN A 353 8.97 8.16 6.26
CA GLN A 353 10.30 7.67 5.88
C GLN A 353 11.20 7.38 7.10
N ASP A 354 10.98 8.05 8.21
CA ASP A 354 11.80 7.91 9.42
C ASP A 354 11.63 6.53 10.09
N TYR A 355 10.48 5.90 9.89
CA TYR A 355 10.22 4.55 10.42
C TYR A 355 11.02 3.43 9.70
N GLY A 356 11.62 3.72 8.55
CA GLY A 356 12.61 2.86 7.90
C GLY A 356 14.03 3.04 8.46
N ASP A 357 14.31 4.18 9.09
CA ASP A 357 15.63 4.55 9.58
C ASP A 357 15.92 3.96 10.96
N VAL A 358 16.78 2.93 11.03
CA VAL A 358 17.12 2.27 12.30
C VAL A 358 17.79 3.20 13.31
N ASP A 359 18.52 4.23 12.88
CA ASP A 359 19.14 5.20 13.79
C ASP A 359 18.10 6.04 14.53
N LYS A 360 16.91 6.22 13.94
CA LYS A 360 15.77 6.92 14.55
C LYS A 360 14.91 5.99 15.42
N ILE A 361 14.68 4.76 14.98
CA ILE A 361 13.74 3.85 15.63
C ILE A 361 14.36 2.90 16.67
N ASN A 362 15.69 2.78 16.74
CA ASN A 362 16.37 1.91 17.70
C ASN A 362 16.62 2.62 19.04
N ASN A 363 15.56 3.07 19.71
CA ASN A 363 15.66 3.79 20.99
C ASN A 363 15.48 2.83 22.15
N SER A 364 16.57 2.43 22.79
CA SER A 364 16.57 1.53 23.95
C SER A 364 16.50 2.32 25.25
N TYR A 365 15.52 2.01 26.09
CA TYR A 365 15.33 2.59 27.42
C TYR A 365 15.43 1.53 28.50
N SER A 366 15.85 1.91 29.71
CA SER A 366 15.57 1.07 30.87
C SER A 366 14.07 1.11 31.19
N PHE A 367 13.52 0.01 31.73
CA PHE A 367 12.12 -0.04 32.12
C PHE A 367 11.78 1.10 33.08
N GLY A 368 12.65 1.37 34.06
CA GLY A 368 12.47 2.48 35.01
C GLY A 368 12.52 3.89 34.37
N ALA A 369 13.14 4.04 33.18
CA ALA A 369 13.10 5.31 32.46
C ALA A 369 11.72 5.52 31.79
N ILE A 370 11.09 4.44 31.31
CA ILE A 370 9.72 4.50 30.79
C ILE A 370 8.73 4.76 31.93
N GLU A 371 8.89 4.10 33.11
CA GLU A 371 8.02 4.34 34.30
C GLU A 371 8.00 5.83 34.70
N LYS A 372 9.14 6.53 34.61
CA LYS A 372 9.22 7.96 34.90
C LYS A 372 8.45 8.84 33.92
N GLN A 373 8.23 8.39 32.67
CA GLN A 373 7.43 9.11 31.70
C GLN A 373 5.92 8.99 32.00
N PHE A 374 5.52 7.91 32.69
CA PHE A 374 4.13 7.62 33.04
C PHE A 374 3.95 7.55 34.58
N PRO A 375 4.19 8.64 35.32
CA PRO A 375 4.26 8.61 36.79
C PRO A 375 2.91 8.25 37.47
N ASN A 376 1.80 8.37 36.77
CA ASN A 376 0.47 8.07 37.25
C ASN A 376 -0.04 6.67 36.84
N VAL A 377 0.80 5.87 36.15
CA VAL A 377 0.42 4.55 35.67
C VAL A 377 1.34 3.50 36.32
N ASP A 378 0.74 2.43 36.83
CA ASP A 378 1.48 1.24 37.22
C ASP A 378 1.86 0.43 35.96
N LEU A 379 2.96 0.83 35.30
CA LEU A 379 3.43 0.17 34.09
C LEU A 379 3.85 -1.28 34.32
N ARG A 380 4.24 -1.64 35.55
CA ARG A 380 4.55 -3.05 35.87
C ARG A 380 3.29 -3.91 35.87
N ALA A 381 2.16 -3.37 36.31
CA ALA A 381 0.87 -4.07 36.20
C ALA A 381 0.45 -4.23 34.73
N VAL A 382 0.63 -3.19 33.88
CA VAL A 382 0.38 -3.26 32.44
C VAL A 382 1.28 -4.32 31.77
N PHE A 383 2.59 -4.30 32.09
CA PHE A 383 3.53 -5.29 31.57
C PHE A 383 3.17 -6.71 32.02
N ALA A 384 2.86 -6.91 33.30
CA ALA A 384 2.48 -8.21 33.84
C ALA A 384 1.20 -8.78 33.17
N ALA A 385 0.31 -7.92 32.66
CA ALA A 385 -0.89 -8.34 31.97
C ALA A 385 -0.61 -9.02 30.63
N THR A 386 0.54 -8.78 30.02
CA THR A 386 0.96 -9.43 28.76
C THR A 386 1.44 -10.86 28.93
N GLY A 387 1.88 -11.25 30.13
CA GLY A 387 2.51 -12.55 30.39
C GLY A 387 3.97 -12.64 29.95
N LEU A 388 4.58 -11.55 29.49
CA LEU A 388 5.98 -11.51 29.07
C LEU A 388 6.93 -11.67 30.29
N ALA A 389 8.09 -12.28 30.06
CA ALA A 389 9.15 -12.40 31.07
C ALA A 389 9.72 -11.02 31.44
N ALA A 390 10.13 -10.89 32.70
CA ALA A 390 10.70 -9.64 33.21
C ALA A 390 11.88 -9.16 32.35
N THR A 391 11.92 -7.87 32.09
CA THR A 391 12.98 -7.21 31.33
C THR A 391 13.36 -5.89 31.97
N ASP A 392 14.65 -5.54 31.90
CA ASP A 392 15.15 -4.23 32.31
C ASP A 392 15.31 -3.27 31.13
N ARG A 393 15.19 -3.79 29.90
CA ARG A 393 15.40 -3.04 28.66
C ARG A 393 14.18 -3.10 27.76
N VAL A 394 13.77 -1.94 27.24
CA VAL A 394 12.58 -1.77 26.42
C VAL A 394 12.91 -0.91 25.20
N LEU A 395 12.47 -1.33 24.01
CA LEU A 395 12.59 -0.56 22.78
C LEU A 395 11.38 0.36 22.61
N VAL A 396 11.65 1.63 22.28
CA VAL A 396 10.63 2.60 21.87
C VAL A 396 10.94 3.05 20.45
N LEU A 397 10.05 2.78 19.49
CA LEU A 397 10.31 3.15 18.11
C LEU A 397 10.21 4.66 17.87
N ASP A 398 9.25 5.32 18.53
CA ASP A 398 9.00 6.75 18.40
C ASP A 398 8.90 7.40 19.78
N PRO A 399 10.03 7.94 20.29
CA PRO A 399 10.07 8.60 21.59
C PRO A 399 9.22 9.88 21.65
N GLY A 400 9.10 10.60 20.52
CA GLY A 400 8.30 11.82 20.44
C GLY A 400 6.82 11.54 20.63
N ALA A 401 6.30 10.56 19.89
CA ALA A 401 4.92 10.10 20.04
C ALA A 401 4.63 9.55 21.44
N MET A 402 5.55 8.74 21.98
CA MET A 402 5.44 8.22 23.34
C MET A 402 5.34 9.34 24.38
N GLN A 403 6.23 10.34 24.31
CA GLN A 403 6.24 11.46 25.26
C GLN A 403 4.99 12.31 25.15
N ALA A 404 4.49 12.57 23.94
CA ALA A 404 3.24 13.29 23.73
C ALA A 404 2.05 12.52 24.30
N ALA A 405 2.00 11.20 24.09
CA ALA A 405 0.96 10.34 24.64
C ALA A 405 1.02 10.31 26.18
N ALA A 406 2.20 10.25 26.79
CA ALA A 406 2.38 10.20 28.24
C ALA A 406 1.72 11.38 28.96
N GLY A 407 1.67 12.56 28.32
CA GLY A 407 1.02 13.75 28.87
C GLY A 407 -0.49 13.60 29.11
N PHE A 408 -1.15 12.62 28.47
CA PHE A 408 -2.57 12.37 28.66
C PHE A 408 -2.91 11.50 29.87
N PHE A 409 -1.96 10.74 30.43
CA PHE A 409 -2.21 9.77 31.50
C PHE A 409 -2.33 10.44 32.88
N THR A 410 -3.44 11.17 33.07
CA THR A 410 -3.82 11.83 34.31
C THR A 410 -5.34 11.67 34.56
N ASP A 411 -5.79 11.76 35.83
CA ASP A 411 -7.21 11.72 36.13
C ASP A 411 -8.00 12.89 35.48
N GLY A 412 -7.35 14.02 35.23
CA GLY A 412 -7.94 15.15 34.51
C GLY A 412 -8.32 14.85 33.06
N ASN A 413 -7.61 13.93 32.42
CA ASN A 413 -7.84 13.48 31.05
C ASN A 413 -8.65 12.18 30.96
N LEU A 414 -9.21 11.69 32.07
CA LEU A 414 -9.96 10.44 32.12
C LEU A 414 -11.07 10.36 31.05
N PRO A 415 -11.87 11.41 30.77
CA PRO A 415 -12.86 11.36 29.67
C PRO A 415 -12.27 11.09 28.31
N MET A 416 -11.11 11.67 27.99
CA MET A 416 -10.40 11.47 26.74
C MET A 416 -9.81 10.05 26.63
N LEU A 417 -9.17 9.56 27.69
CA LEU A 417 -8.61 8.21 27.74
C LEU A 417 -9.70 7.13 27.63
N LYS A 418 -10.88 7.35 28.21
CA LYS A 418 -12.07 6.50 28.04
C LYS A 418 -12.54 6.48 26.58
N ALA A 419 -12.58 7.65 25.94
CA ALA A 419 -12.96 7.75 24.54
C ALA A 419 -11.97 6.99 23.65
N LEU A 420 -10.66 7.16 23.87
CA LEU A 420 -9.60 6.43 23.18
C LEU A 420 -9.71 4.92 23.39
N SER A 421 -9.85 4.47 24.64
CA SER A 421 -9.94 3.04 24.96
C SER A 421 -11.19 2.39 24.34
N ARG A 422 -12.34 3.05 24.44
CA ARG A 422 -13.58 2.58 23.82
C ARG A 422 -13.48 2.51 22.32
N THR A 423 -12.97 3.57 21.67
CA THR A 423 -12.78 3.61 20.22
C THR A 423 -11.77 2.55 19.76
N GLY A 424 -10.65 2.41 20.47
CA GLY A 424 -9.63 1.39 20.17
C GLY A 424 -10.18 -0.03 20.27
N LEU A 425 -10.99 -0.35 21.28
CA LEU A 425 -11.64 -1.65 21.38
C LEU A 425 -12.58 -1.90 20.19
N ILE A 426 -13.45 -0.91 19.87
CA ILE A 426 -14.40 -1.05 18.76
C ILE A 426 -13.65 -1.22 17.42
N MET A 427 -12.63 -0.41 17.15
CA MET A 427 -11.83 -0.54 15.93
C MET A 427 -11.10 -1.88 15.82
N ALA A 428 -10.71 -2.46 16.97
CA ALA A 428 -10.02 -3.74 17.00
C ALA A 428 -10.96 -4.94 16.70
N VAL A 429 -12.21 -4.90 17.17
CA VAL A 429 -13.10 -6.06 17.12
C VAL A 429 -14.46 -5.81 16.46
N GLY A 430 -14.80 -4.57 16.12
CA GLY A 430 -16.09 -4.19 15.54
C GLY A 430 -16.45 -4.98 14.29
N GLY A 431 -15.47 -5.28 13.44
CA GLY A 431 -15.66 -6.12 12.24
C GLY A 431 -16.13 -7.55 12.53
N CYS A 432 -15.93 -8.03 13.77
CA CYS A 432 -16.40 -9.36 14.22
C CYS A 432 -17.79 -9.34 14.87
N LEU A 433 -18.34 -8.15 15.04
CA LEU A 433 -19.63 -7.89 15.71
C LEU A 433 -20.75 -7.64 14.66
N ASN A 434 -21.65 -6.71 15.00
CA ASN A 434 -22.71 -6.28 14.09
C ASN A 434 -22.14 -5.74 12.75
N PRO A 435 -22.66 -6.16 11.59
CA PRO A 435 -22.24 -5.68 10.26
C PRO A 435 -22.21 -4.16 10.10
N GLU A 436 -23.05 -3.40 10.83
CA GLU A 436 -23.06 -1.94 10.76
C GLU A 436 -21.71 -1.28 11.09
N PHE A 437 -20.84 -1.96 11.85
CA PHE A 437 -19.47 -1.45 12.10
C PHE A 437 -18.63 -1.53 10.81
N THR A 438 -18.80 -2.58 10.04
CA THR A 438 -18.13 -2.74 8.72
C THR A 438 -18.69 -1.71 7.73
N ASP A 439 -20.01 -1.52 7.72
CA ASP A 439 -20.66 -0.52 6.88
C ASP A 439 -20.16 0.89 7.16
N ALA A 440 -20.02 1.26 8.45
CA ALA A 440 -19.48 2.56 8.84
C ALA A 440 -18.05 2.78 8.31
N SER A 441 -17.24 1.72 8.30
CA SER A 441 -15.88 1.77 7.74
C SER A 441 -15.90 1.96 6.21
N PHE A 442 -16.82 1.32 5.52
CA PHE A 442 -17.00 1.51 4.08
C PHE A 442 -17.45 2.92 3.74
N ASP A 443 -18.44 3.44 4.43
CA ASP A 443 -18.95 4.80 4.22
C ASP A 443 -17.83 5.85 4.39
N PHE A 444 -16.95 5.63 5.38
CA PHE A 444 -15.79 6.49 5.59
C PHE A 444 -14.75 6.35 4.44
N ASN A 445 -14.42 5.13 4.03
CA ASN A 445 -13.45 4.89 2.97
C ASN A 445 -13.96 5.40 1.61
N GLU A 446 -15.27 5.34 1.36
CA GLU A 446 -15.89 5.94 0.18
C GLU A 446 -15.67 7.46 0.16
N GLN A 447 -15.91 8.14 1.29
CA GLN A 447 -15.73 9.58 1.40
C GLN A 447 -14.26 10.01 1.36
N TYR A 448 -13.38 9.27 2.02
CA TYR A 448 -11.98 9.65 2.19
C TYR A 448 -11.08 9.24 1.02
N LEU A 449 -11.26 8.02 0.51
CA LEU A 449 -10.41 7.43 -0.54
C LEU A 449 -11.11 7.30 -1.90
N GLY A 450 -12.43 7.57 -1.96
CA GLY A 450 -13.22 7.36 -3.17
C GLY A 450 -13.51 5.89 -3.47
N ILE A 451 -13.46 5.01 -2.47
CA ILE A 451 -13.70 3.56 -2.61
C ILE A 451 -15.20 3.30 -2.54
N ALA A 452 -15.87 3.24 -3.68
CA ALA A 452 -17.33 3.22 -3.78
C ALA A 452 -17.98 1.83 -3.71
N MET A 453 -17.32 0.81 -3.11
CA MET A 453 -17.83 -0.55 -3.20
C MET A 453 -17.96 -1.28 -1.90
N ARG A 454 -19.19 -1.74 -1.61
CA ARG A 454 -19.47 -2.68 -0.53
C ARG A 454 -19.20 -4.10 -0.99
N GLN A 455 -18.49 -4.86 -0.18
CA GLN A 455 -18.28 -6.28 -0.40
C GLN A 455 -19.55 -7.09 -0.06
N SER A 456 -19.81 -8.18 -0.78
CA SER A 456 -20.83 -9.14 -0.34
C SER A 456 -20.39 -9.85 0.94
N THR A 457 -21.35 -10.45 1.65
CA THR A 457 -21.05 -11.24 2.85
C THR A 457 -20.11 -12.39 2.56
N GLU A 458 -20.24 -13.04 1.40
CA GLU A 458 -19.35 -14.12 0.96
C GLU A 458 -17.91 -13.63 0.72
N GLN A 459 -17.77 -12.45 0.11
CA GLN A 459 -16.48 -11.83 -0.09
C GLN A 459 -15.82 -11.46 1.24
N LEU A 460 -16.59 -10.86 2.15
CA LEU A 460 -16.14 -10.56 3.49
C LEU A 460 -15.73 -11.83 4.25
N ALA A 461 -16.53 -12.90 4.16
CA ALA A 461 -16.23 -14.17 4.80
C ALA A 461 -14.94 -14.80 4.26
N ALA A 462 -14.76 -14.82 2.94
CA ALA A 462 -13.53 -15.30 2.33
C ALA A 462 -12.31 -14.49 2.79
N GLN A 463 -12.43 -13.17 2.84
CA GLN A 463 -11.42 -12.25 3.31
C GLN A 463 -11.02 -12.50 4.77
N GLN A 464 -12.00 -12.64 5.66
CA GLN A 464 -11.72 -12.88 7.08
C GLN A 464 -11.04 -14.24 7.29
N VAL A 465 -11.48 -15.28 6.57
CA VAL A 465 -10.82 -16.58 6.58
C VAL A 465 -9.38 -16.49 6.06
N GLN A 466 -9.17 -15.76 4.95
CA GLN A 466 -7.84 -15.54 4.39
C GLN A 466 -6.91 -14.82 5.38
N ALA A 467 -7.41 -13.84 6.10
CA ALA A 467 -6.61 -13.09 7.07
C ALA A 467 -6.28 -13.89 8.34
N LEU A 468 -7.25 -14.63 8.85
CA LEU A 468 -7.15 -15.29 10.16
C LEU A 468 -6.56 -16.70 10.07
N LEU A 469 -6.77 -17.43 8.97
CA LEU A 469 -6.30 -18.79 8.76
C LEU A 469 -5.29 -18.91 7.60
N ALA A 470 -4.47 -17.89 7.45
CA ALA A 470 -3.55 -17.70 6.33
C ALA A 470 -2.57 -18.88 6.15
N ASP A 471 -2.05 -19.48 7.23
CA ASP A 471 -1.10 -20.60 7.15
C ASP A 471 -1.77 -21.87 6.58
N TYR A 472 -3.02 -22.13 6.90
CA TYR A 472 -3.76 -23.24 6.30
C TYR A 472 -4.06 -23.00 4.82
N LEU A 473 -4.47 -21.77 4.47
CA LEU A 473 -4.75 -21.39 3.09
C LEU A 473 -3.48 -21.35 2.24
N GLY A 474 -2.35 -20.96 2.80
CA GLY A 474 -1.06 -20.97 2.11
C GLY A 474 -0.69 -22.33 1.56
N ARG A 475 -0.88 -23.39 2.37
CA ARG A 475 -0.67 -24.79 1.95
C ARG A 475 -1.59 -25.19 0.80
N ALA A 476 -2.89 -24.87 0.92
CA ALA A 476 -3.88 -25.18 -0.09
C ALA A 476 -3.61 -24.43 -1.41
N TYR A 477 -3.23 -23.14 -1.32
CA TYR A 477 -2.91 -22.31 -2.46
C TYR A 477 -1.71 -22.84 -3.24
N VAL A 478 -0.61 -23.13 -2.56
CA VAL A 478 0.62 -23.68 -3.19
C VAL A 478 0.30 -25.00 -3.93
N THR A 479 -0.43 -25.89 -3.27
CA THR A 479 -0.82 -27.18 -3.88
C THR A 479 -1.65 -27.01 -5.16
N ALA A 480 -2.50 -25.97 -5.22
CA ALA A 480 -3.42 -25.76 -6.32
C ALA A 480 -2.82 -24.90 -7.47
N HIS A 481 -1.91 -23.97 -7.17
CA HIS A 481 -1.57 -22.89 -8.09
C HIS A 481 -0.07 -22.68 -8.33
N PHE A 482 0.83 -23.39 -7.62
CA PHE A 482 2.26 -23.11 -7.74
C PHE A 482 3.01 -24.14 -8.63
N SER A 483 4.04 -23.64 -9.34
CA SER A 483 4.91 -24.43 -10.22
C SER A 483 6.30 -24.54 -9.65
N GLU A 484 6.79 -25.76 -9.40
CA GLU A 484 8.17 -26.02 -8.99
C GLU A 484 9.18 -25.53 -10.03
N LYS A 485 8.82 -25.53 -11.31
CA LYS A 485 9.68 -24.97 -12.36
C LYS A 485 9.86 -23.47 -12.20
N ALA A 486 8.80 -22.73 -11.84
CA ALA A 486 8.90 -21.30 -11.58
C ALA A 486 9.83 -21.03 -10.39
N LYS A 487 9.77 -21.86 -9.34
CA LYS A 487 10.69 -21.77 -8.19
C LYS A 487 12.13 -21.91 -8.63
N GLN A 488 12.46 -22.95 -9.37
CA GLN A 488 13.82 -23.22 -9.84
C GLN A 488 14.36 -22.11 -10.74
N ASP A 489 13.58 -21.67 -11.73
CA ASP A 489 13.96 -20.58 -12.65
C ASP A 489 14.27 -19.26 -11.90
N VAL A 490 13.50 -18.98 -10.85
CA VAL A 490 13.67 -17.78 -10.02
C VAL A 490 14.86 -17.91 -9.07
N GLU A 491 15.08 -19.07 -8.46
CA GLU A 491 16.28 -19.34 -7.64
C GLU A 491 17.57 -19.23 -8.48
N GLU A 492 17.57 -19.73 -9.71
CA GLU A 492 18.69 -19.58 -10.67
C GLU A 492 18.93 -18.10 -11.01
N MET A 493 17.85 -17.33 -11.26
CA MET A 493 17.93 -15.89 -11.55
C MET A 493 18.51 -15.11 -10.37
N ILE A 494 18.11 -15.42 -9.14
CA ILE A 494 18.66 -14.81 -7.91
C ILE A 494 20.17 -15.11 -7.81
N GLY A 495 20.60 -16.33 -8.06
CA GLY A 495 22.02 -16.72 -8.04
C GLY A 495 22.86 -15.95 -9.06
N GLU A 496 22.32 -15.77 -10.28
CA GLU A 496 22.92 -14.93 -11.31
C GLU A 496 23.05 -13.47 -10.85
N PHE A 497 21.98 -12.89 -10.30
CA PHE A 497 21.97 -11.49 -9.84
C PHE A 497 22.93 -11.25 -8.68
N ILE A 498 23.01 -12.15 -7.71
CA ILE A 498 24.01 -12.07 -6.64
C ILE A 498 25.43 -12.02 -7.21
N THR A 499 25.72 -12.82 -8.26
CA THR A 499 27.01 -12.80 -8.94
C THR A 499 27.27 -11.45 -9.64
N ILE A 500 26.26 -10.90 -10.31
CA ILE A 500 26.34 -9.58 -10.96
C ILE A 500 26.58 -8.49 -9.92
N TYR A 501 25.84 -8.48 -8.81
CA TYR A 501 26.03 -7.49 -7.73
C TYR A 501 27.41 -7.54 -7.13
N LYS A 502 27.98 -8.73 -6.89
CA LYS A 502 29.37 -8.88 -6.39
C LYS A 502 30.37 -8.25 -7.36
N ALA A 503 30.28 -8.57 -8.65
CA ALA A 503 31.17 -8.01 -9.68
C ALA A 503 31.03 -6.48 -9.77
N ARG A 504 29.82 -5.95 -9.64
CA ARG A 504 29.57 -4.50 -9.64
C ARG A 504 30.19 -3.83 -8.41
N ILE A 505 29.97 -4.36 -7.23
CA ILE A 505 30.56 -3.85 -5.99
C ILE A 505 32.09 -3.87 -6.07
N GLU A 506 32.71 -4.92 -6.60
CA GLU A 506 34.14 -5.00 -6.81
C GLU A 506 34.66 -3.88 -7.73
N SER A 507 33.89 -3.48 -8.74
CA SER A 507 34.26 -2.45 -9.71
C SER A 507 34.08 -1.01 -9.23
N LEU A 508 33.39 -0.75 -8.09
CA LEU A 508 33.15 0.60 -7.59
C LEU A 508 34.46 1.30 -7.24
N ASP A 509 34.68 2.49 -7.75
CA ASP A 509 35.89 3.31 -7.54
C ASP A 509 35.84 4.17 -6.28
N TRP A 510 34.64 4.41 -5.75
CA TRP A 510 34.38 5.26 -4.57
C TRP A 510 34.39 4.49 -3.23
N MET A 511 34.36 3.17 -3.28
CA MET A 511 34.30 2.29 -2.10
C MET A 511 35.65 1.61 -1.86
N SER A 512 36.12 1.60 -0.61
CA SER A 512 37.34 0.93 -0.22
C SER A 512 37.19 -0.59 -0.25
N ASP A 513 38.30 -1.32 -0.44
CA ASP A 513 38.32 -2.80 -0.46
C ASP A 513 37.71 -3.42 0.81
N SER A 514 37.94 -2.79 1.98
CA SER A 514 37.40 -3.30 3.25
C SER A 514 35.85 -3.25 3.28
N THR A 515 35.27 -2.19 2.75
CA THR A 515 33.79 -2.05 2.66
C THR A 515 33.22 -2.96 1.58
N LYS A 516 33.90 -3.09 0.41
CA LYS A 516 33.51 -4.03 -0.66
C LYS A 516 33.43 -5.47 -0.14
N GLN A 517 34.45 -5.92 0.61
CA GLN A 517 34.45 -7.29 1.17
C GLN A 517 33.27 -7.53 2.12
N LYS A 518 32.89 -6.55 2.95
CA LYS A 518 31.73 -6.67 3.84
C LYS A 518 30.40 -6.65 3.05
N ALA A 519 30.29 -5.81 2.02
CA ALA A 519 29.13 -5.80 1.13
C ALA A 519 28.96 -7.14 0.40
N ILE A 520 30.05 -7.73 -0.12
CA ILE A 520 30.05 -9.04 -0.75
C ILE A 520 29.66 -10.12 0.24
N ARG A 521 30.18 -10.06 1.47
CA ARG A 521 29.82 -11.00 2.53
C ARG A 521 28.31 -10.91 2.87
N LYS A 522 27.73 -9.71 2.86
CA LYS A 522 26.29 -9.53 3.09
C LYS A 522 25.46 -10.23 1.98
N LEU A 523 25.92 -10.18 0.72
CA LEU A 523 25.32 -10.96 -0.36
C LEU A 523 25.51 -12.47 -0.20
N ASP A 524 26.70 -12.92 0.27
CA ASP A 524 27.00 -14.34 0.50
C ASP A 524 26.13 -14.97 1.58
N THR A 525 25.74 -14.19 2.59
CA THR A 525 24.92 -14.64 3.72
C THR A 525 23.43 -14.38 3.55
N MET A 526 23.04 -13.72 2.47
CA MET A 526 21.62 -13.41 2.19
C MET A 526 20.82 -14.71 2.04
N LYS A 527 19.75 -14.82 2.81
CA LYS A 527 18.85 -15.96 2.74
C LYS A 527 17.82 -15.74 1.63
N ILE A 528 17.56 -16.78 0.86
CA ILE A 528 16.66 -16.75 -0.29
C ILE A 528 15.43 -17.58 0.04
N LYS A 529 14.24 -16.98 -0.07
CA LYS A 529 12.94 -17.59 0.21
C LYS A 529 12.06 -17.44 -1.03
N VAL A 530 11.81 -18.55 -1.75
CA VAL A 530 11.04 -18.56 -3.00
C VAL A 530 9.85 -19.52 -2.91
N GLY A 531 8.68 -19.04 -3.26
CA GLY A 531 7.45 -19.80 -3.35
C GLY A 531 6.71 -19.97 -2.03
N TYR A 532 7.26 -20.81 -1.15
CA TYR A 532 6.63 -21.17 0.12
C TYR A 532 7.65 -21.65 1.16
N PRO A 533 7.32 -21.62 2.48
CA PRO A 533 8.24 -22.02 3.54
C PRO A 533 8.43 -23.55 3.59
N ASP A 534 9.66 -23.98 3.93
CA ASP A 534 9.98 -25.40 4.13
C ASP A 534 9.23 -26.00 5.31
N SER A 535 8.94 -25.21 6.34
CA SER A 535 8.15 -25.60 7.50
C SER A 535 7.02 -24.59 7.74
N TRP A 536 5.83 -25.11 7.96
CA TRP A 536 4.64 -24.31 8.21
C TRP A 536 4.43 -24.05 9.69
N ASP A 537 3.89 -22.87 10.01
CA ASP A 537 3.50 -22.56 11.38
C ASP A 537 2.28 -23.42 11.79
N THR A 538 2.26 -23.88 13.03
CA THR A 538 1.23 -24.81 13.56
C THR A 538 0.43 -24.21 14.72
N TYR A 539 0.59 -22.91 15.04
CA TYR A 539 -0.14 -22.32 16.18
C TYR A 539 -1.67 -22.41 16.03
N LEU A 540 -2.16 -22.36 14.79
CA LEU A 540 -3.58 -22.52 14.49
C LEU A 540 -4.12 -23.89 14.88
N ASP A 541 -3.28 -24.93 15.00
CA ASP A 541 -3.70 -26.26 15.44
C ASP A 541 -4.23 -26.23 16.87
N SER A 542 -3.69 -25.33 17.73
CA SER A 542 -4.14 -25.14 19.11
C SER A 542 -5.37 -24.22 19.25
N ALA A 543 -5.74 -23.46 18.21
CA ALA A 543 -6.90 -22.59 18.24
C ALA A 543 -8.20 -23.43 18.21
N GLU A 544 -9.09 -23.17 19.17
CA GLU A 544 -10.41 -23.80 19.23
C GLU A 544 -11.39 -23.01 18.35
N ILE A 545 -11.58 -23.45 17.09
CA ILE A 545 -12.46 -22.81 16.11
C ILE A 545 -13.71 -23.65 15.98
N LYS A 546 -14.87 -23.10 16.33
CA LYS A 546 -16.17 -23.77 16.38
C LYS A 546 -17.11 -23.21 15.32
N SER A 547 -17.89 -24.09 14.72
CA SER A 547 -19.03 -23.74 13.86
C SER A 547 -20.18 -23.12 14.69
N PRO A 548 -21.16 -22.44 14.05
CA PRO A 548 -22.37 -21.98 14.73
C PRO A 548 -23.12 -23.11 15.44
N SER A 549 -23.20 -24.28 14.83
CA SER A 549 -23.87 -25.45 15.43
C SER A 549 -23.18 -26.03 16.67
N GLU A 550 -21.88 -25.71 16.86
CA GLU A 550 -21.09 -26.07 18.06
C GLU A 550 -21.05 -24.92 19.08
N GLY A 551 -21.83 -23.85 18.87
CA GLY A 551 -21.90 -22.68 19.72
C GLY A 551 -20.77 -21.67 19.47
N GLY A 552 -20.06 -21.77 18.32
CA GLY A 552 -19.08 -20.79 17.89
C GLY A 552 -19.74 -19.49 17.40
N SER A 553 -18.99 -18.42 17.46
CA SER A 553 -19.33 -17.13 16.82
C SER A 553 -18.10 -16.56 16.14
N PHE A 554 -18.28 -15.61 15.23
CA PHE A 554 -17.14 -14.97 14.58
C PHE A 554 -16.21 -14.36 15.62
N PHE A 555 -16.75 -13.59 16.58
CA PHE A 555 -15.96 -13.00 17.67
C PHE A 555 -15.21 -14.06 18.50
N SER A 556 -15.87 -15.11 18.96
CA SER A 556 -15.23 -16.14 19.81
C SER A 556 -14.09 -16.85 19.09
N ASN A 557 -14.24 -17.11 17.78
CA ASN A 557 -13.22 -17.74 16.96
C ASN A 557 -12.01 -16.81 16.75
N VAL A 558 -12.23 -15.53 16.50
CA VAL A 558 -11.14 -14.53 16.41
C VAL A 558 -10.35 -14.48 17.71
N ILE A 559 -11.01 -14.40 18.84
CA ILE A 559 -10.34 -14.38 20.17
C ILE A 559 -9.57 -15.69 20.41
N SER A 560 -10.09 -16.84 20.02
CA SER A 560 -9.39 -18.12 20.14
C SER A 560 -8.10 -18.15 19.30
N ILE A 561 -8.16 -17.69 18.06
CA ILE A 561 -6.99 -17.56 17.17
C ILE A 561 -5.96 -16.60 17.78
N GLN A 562 -6.40 -15.45 18.28
CA GLN A 562 -5.53 -14.47 18.91
C GLN A 562 -4.82 -15.04 20.16
N LYS A 563 -5.56 -15.78 20.98
CA LYS A 563 -4.98 -16.46 22.16
C LYS A 563 -3.93 -17.49 21.77
N ALA A 564 -4.20 -18.30 20.74
CA ALA A 564 -3.23 -19.28 20.24
C ALA A 564 -1.93 -18.62 19.76
N ALA A 565 -2.04 -17.53 19.01
CA ALA A 565 -0.88 -16.74 18.56
C ALA A 565 -0.10 -16.11 19.73
N THR A 566 -0.81 -15.58 20.73
CA THR A 566 -0.21 -15.00 21.94
C THR A 566 0.53 -16.07 22.75
N GLN A 567 -0.10 -17.24 22.98
CA GLN A 567 0.52 -18.35 23.71
C GLN A 567 1.79 -18.83 23.03
N LYS A 568 1.78 -18.95 21.70
CA LYS A 568 2.99 -19.28 20.95
C LYS A 568 4.08 -18.22 21.12
N SER A 569 3.74 -16.93 20.98
CA SER A 569 4.69 -15.84 21.16
C SER A 569 5.34 -15.85 22.56
N LEU A 570 4.54 -16.15 23.61
CA LEU A 570 5.02 -16.29 24.98
C LEU A 570 5.89 -17.54 25.18
N ALA A 571 5.53 -18.66 24.57
CA ALA A 571 6.33 -19.87 24.63
C ALA A 571 7.74 -19.68 24.01
N GLU A 572 7.79 -18.94 22.91
CA GLU A 572 9.02 -18.67 22.15
C GLU A 572 9.78 -17.39 22.62
N GLN A 573 9.35 -16.71 23.69
CA GLN A 573 9.87 -15.39 24.04
C GLN A 573 11.37 -15.36 24.38
N ASN A 574 11.91 -16.45 24.90
CA ASN A 574 13.34 -16.60 25.26
C ASN A 574 14.14 -17.36 24.20
N GLU A 575 13.51 -17.78 23.12
CA GLU A 575 14.16 -18.46 22.02
C GLU A 575 14.80 -17.45 21.06
N PRO A 576 15.90 -17.81 20.37
CA PRO A 576 16.43 -16.97 19.30
C PRO A 576 15.36 -16.61 18.27
N VAL A 577 15.59 -15.52 17.55
CA VAL A 577 14.72 -15.14 16.42
C VAL A 577 14.85 -16.20 15.31
N ASP A 578 13.76 -16.84 14.97
CA ASP A 578 13.73 -17.77 13.84
C ASP A 578 13.71 -16.99 12.51
N LYS A 579 14.88 -16.86 11.90
CA LYS A 579 15.08 -16.17 10.62
C LYS A 579 14.62 -17.02 9.40
N THR A 580 14.13 -18.24 9.61
CA THR A 580 13.54 -19.05 8.53
C THR A 580 12.07 -18.73 8.31
N LYS A 581 11.41 -18.09 9.28
CA LYS A 581 10.01 -17.68 9.17
C LYS A 581 9.82 -16.68 8.05
N TRP A 582 8.71 -16.84 7.34
CA TRP A 582 8.33 -15.97 6.24
C TRP A 582 7.58 -14.73 6.74
N ALA A 583 7.89 -13.60 6.12
CA ALA A 583 7.21 -12.33 6.42
C ALA A 583 5.83 -12.24 5.74
N MET A 584 5.65 -12.97 4.63
CA MET A 584 4.46 -12.94 3.78
C MET A 584 3.92 -14.35 3.55
N GLN A 585 2.63 -14.43 3.27
CA GLN A 585 1.97 -15.68 2.91
C GLN A 585 2.21 -16.04 1.43
N PRO A 586 2.20 -17.32 1.05
CA PRO A 586 2.43 -17.74 -0.34
C PRO A 586 1.47 -17.14 -1.38
N PHE A 587 0.28 -16.74 -0.98
CA PHE A 587 -0.70 -16.07 -1.85
C PHE A 587 -0.61 -14.54 -1.80
N THR A 588 0.49 -13.97 -1.29
CA THR A 588 0.74 -12.52 -1.33
C THR A 588 1.40 -12.15 -2.66
N VAL A 589 0.80 -11.23 -3.41
CA VAL A 589 1.42 -10.64 -4.61
C VAL A 589 2.29 -9.47 -4.17
N ASN A 590 3.47 -9.77 -3.68
CA ASN A 590 4.50 -8.82 -3.28
C ASN A 590 5.82 -9.56 -3.08
N ALA A 591 6.91 -8.80 -2.91
CA ALA A 591 8.23 -9.28 -2.50
C ALA A 591 8.76 -8.43 -1.34
N CYS A 592 9.78 -8.85 -0.63
CA CYS A 592 10.44 -8.00 0.35
C CYS A 592 11.85 -8.46 0.70
N TYR A 593 12.71 -7.48 1.02
CA TYR A 593 13.93 -7.65 1.78
C TYR A 593 13.68 -7.41 3.27
N SER A 594 14.25 -8.24 4.14
CA SER A 594 14.20 -8.09 5.60
C SER A 594 15.59 -7.81 6.14
N ALA A 595 15.85 -6.57 6.56
CA ALA A 595 17.17 -6.16 7.02
C ALA A 595 17.63 -6.91 8.28
N THR A 596 16.73 -7.18 9.25
CA THR A 596 17.07 -7.90 10.50
C THR A 596 17.30 -9.39 10.31
N SER A 597 16.93 -9.96 9.18
CA SER A 597 17.15 -11.37 8.84
C SER A 597 18.15 -11.54 7.70
N ASN A 598 18.50 -10.45 7.01
CA ASN A 598 19.26 -10.43 5.76
C ASN A 598 18.68 -11.46 4.77
N ASP A 599 17.39 -11.36 4.47
CA ASP A 599 16.69 -12.27 3.55
C ASP A 599 15.84 -11.55 2.53
N ILE A 600 15.65 -12.20 1.38
CA ILE A 600 14.71 -11.82 0.33
C ILE A 600 13.63 -12.87 0.22
N THR A 601 12.36 -12.43 0.10
CA THR A 601 11.20 -13.32 0.07
C THR A 601 10.33 -13.05 -1.15
N PHE A 602 10.08 -14.09 -1.97
CA PHE A 602 9.22 -14.07 -3.15
C PHE A 602 8.12 -15.13 -3.02
N PRO A 603 6.92 -14.76 -2.55
CA PRO A 603 5.81 -15.70 -2.43
C PRO A 603 5.37 -16.30 -3.78
N ALA A 604 4.76 -17.47 -3.74
CA ALA A 604 4.30 -18.19 -4.93
C ALA A 604 3.40 -17.33 -5.85
N ALA A 605 2.58 -16.48 -5.27
CA ALA A 605 1.60 -15.69 -6.00
C ALA A 605 2.21 -14.63 -6.94
N ILE A 606 3.40 -14.09 -6.63
CA ILE A 606 4.04 -13.10 -7.53
C ILE A 606 4.74 -13.78 -8.73
N LEU A 607 5.00 -15.09 -8.65
CA LEU A 607 5.75 -15.86 -9.63
C LEU A 607 4.84 -16.41 -10.73
N GLN A 608 3.99 -15.57 -11.30
CA GLN A 608 3.07 -15.91 -12.38
C GLN A 608 2.79 -14.69 -13.29
N SER A 609 2.18 -14.95 -14.44
CA SER A 609 1.80 -13.87 -15.38
C SER A 609 0.89 -12.82 -14.73
N PRO A 610 1.13 -11.51 -15.02
CA PRO A 610 2.00 -10.99 -16.07
C PRO A 610 3.45 -10.69 -15.63
N LEU A 611 3.84 -10.92 -14.37
CA LEU A 611 5.16 -10.57 -13.85
C LEU A 611 6.22 -11.61 -14.19
N TYR A 612 5.84 -12.90 -14.26
CA TYR A 612 6.65 -14.03 -14.66
C TYR A 612 5.87 -14.97 -15.56
N ASP A 613 6.46 -15.37 -16.68
CA ASP A 613 5.92 -16.44 -17.53
C ASP A 613 7.04 -17.38 -17.99
N VAL A 614 6.90 -18.66 -17.67
CA VAL A 614 7.87 -19.71 -18.04
C VAL A 614 8.09 -19.83 -19.55
N ASN A 615 7.16 -19.33 -20.36
CA ASN A 615 7.23 -19.35 -21.83
C ASN A 615 7.65 -17.99 -22.44
N ALA A 616 7.78 -16.94 -21.64
CA ALA A 616 8.26 -15.65 -22.11
C ALA A 616 9.77 -15.68 -22.41
N SER A 617 10.26 -14.72 -23.18
CA SER A 617 11.70 -14.56 -23.40
C SER A 617 12.40 -14.16 -22.10
N ARG A 618 13.70 -14.42 -22.02
CA ARG A 618 14.51 -14.06 -20.86
C ARG A 618 14.44 -12.56 -20.57
N GLU A 619 14.49 -11.73 -21.60
CA GLU A 619 14.40 -10.27 -21.47
C GLU A 619 13.06 -9.80 -20.89
N GLU A 620 11.95 -10.46 -21.29
CA GLU A 620 10.63 -10.15 -20.72
C GLU A 620 10.56 -10.51 -19.24
N ASN A 621 11.04 -11.69 -18.85
CA ASN A 621 11.12 -12.08 -17.44
C ASN A 621 12.14 -11.25 -16.66
N LEU A 622 13.24 -10.79 -17.25
CA LEU A 622 14.17 -9.85 -16.63
C LEU A 622 13.53 -8.48 -16.35
N GLY A 623 12.71 -7.97 -17.28
CA GLY A 623 12.00 -6.70 -17.08
C GLY A 623 10.75 -6.80 -16.18
N GLY A 624 10.25 -8.02 -15.97
CA GLY A 624 9.16 -8.34 -15.03
C GLY A 624 9.69 -8.73 -13.66
N ILE A 625 9.59 -10.03 -13.34
CA ILE A 625 10.00 -10.55 -12.02
C ILE A 625 11.49 -10.33 -11.74
N GLY A 626 12.36 -10.34 -12.77
CA GLY A 626 13.79 -10.09 -12.60
C GLY A 626 14.08 -8.69 -12.04
N TYR A 627 13.36 -7.67 -12.54
CA TYR A 627 13.47 -6.32 -11.99
C TYR A 627 13.11 -6.29 -10.51
N ILE A 628 12.02 -6.97 -10.10
CA ILE A 628 11.58 -7.05 -8.72
C ILE A 628 12.62 -7.79 -7.86
N ILE A 629 13.17 -8.90 -8.34
CA ILE A 629 14.23 -9.64 -7.63
C ILE A 629 15.45 -8.76 -7.39
N ALA A 630 15.93 -8.07 -8.42
CA ALA A 630 17.07 -7.18 -8.31
C ALA A 630 16.79 -5.99 -7.39
N HIS A 631 15.56 -5.48 -7.36
CA HIS A 631 15.09 -4.45 -6.44
C HIS A 631 15.21 -4.92 -4.99
N GLU A 632 14.69 -6.10 -4.65
CA GLU A 632 14.78 -6.65 -3.28
C GLU A 632 16.24 -6.91 -2.85
N ILE A 633 17.09 -7.38 -3.75
CA ILE A 633 18.53 -7.52 -3.44
C ILE A 633 19.15 -6.15 -3.15
N THR A 634 18.77 -5.12 -3.89
CA THR A 634 19.32 -3.75 -3.69
C THR A 634 18.91 -3.15 -2.34
N HIS A 635 17.76 -3.52 -1.79
CA HIS A 635 17.35 -3.07 -0.45
C HIS A 635 18.35 -3.46 0.66
N ALA A 636 19.21 -4.45 0.46
CA ALA A 636 20.34 -4.70 1.36
C ALA A 636 21.33 -3.54 1.42
N PHE A 637 21.34 -2.65 0.43
CA PHE A 637 22.30 -1.58 0.21
C PHE A 637 21.66 -0.21 0.00
N ASP A 638 20.35 -0.05 0.17
CA ASP A 638 19.70 1.26 0.18
C ASP A 638 20.05 2.06 1.44
N ASN A 639 19.56 3.30 1.59
CA ASN A 639 19.85 4.16 2.74
C ASN A 639 19.43 3.57 4.09
N ASN A 640 18.51 2.60 4.11
CA ASN A 640 18.03 1.92 5.30
C ASN A 640 18.76 0.59 5.50
N GLY A 641 18.80 -0.28 4.48
CA GLY A 641 19.45 -1.59 4.54
C GLY A 641 20.96 -1.50 4.73
N ALA A 642 21.60 -0.46 4.20
CA ALA A 642 23.03 -0.20 4.38
C ALA A 642 23.46 -0.01 5.85
N LYS A 643 22.53 0.22 6.77
CA LYS A 643 22.78 0.35 8.21
C LYS A 643 22.80 -0.98 8.97
N PHE A 644 22.54 -2.09 8.29
CA PHE A 644 22.55 -3.44 8.85
C PHE A 644 23.70 -4.27 8.29
N ASP A 645 24.37 -5.02 9.17
CA ASP A 645 25.44 -5.93 8.80
C ASP A 645 24.93 -7.23 8.15
N GLU A 646 25.85 -8.13 7.82
CA GLU A 646 25.55 -9.43 7.20
C GLU A 646 24.75 -10.38 8.09
N ASN A 647 24.67 -10.12 9.40
CA ASN A 647 23.90 -10.89 10.37
C ASN A 647 22.51 -10.28 10.62
N GLY A 648 22.24 -9.08 10.09
CA GLY A 648 21.01 -8.32 10.30
C GLY A 648 21.03 -7.44 11.55
N ASN A 649 22.19 -7.15 12.11
CA ASN A 649 22.34 -6.22 13.22
C ASN A 649 22.50 -4.79 12.72
N ALA A 650 21.87 -3.84 13.39
CA ALA A 650 22.12 -2.42 13.18
C ALA A 650 23.54 -2.08 13.68
N ALA A 651 24.49 -2.14 12.79
CA ALA A 651 25.90 -1.91 13.07
C ALA A 651 26.58 -1.21 11.89
N SER A 652 27.46 -0.26 12.18
CA SER A 652 28.27 0.37 11.14
C SER A 652 29.33 -0.62 10.65
N TRP A 653 29.20 -1.05 9.42
CA TRP A 653 30.15 -1.91 8.72
C TRP A 653 30.97 -1.17 7.66
N TRP A 654 30.66 0.11 7.44
CA TRP A 654 31.35 1.01 6.52
C TRP A 654 32.62 1.60 7.12
N THR A 655 33.54 2.05 6.26
CA THR A 655 34.48 3.10 6.69
C THR A 655 33.72 4.44 6.73
N GLU A 656 34.18 5.38 7.54
CA GLU A 656 33.55 6.71 7.63
C GLU A 656 33.52 7.44 6.28
N ALA A 657 34.62 7.34 5.52
CA ALA A 657 34.74 7.98 4.21
C ALA A 657 33.79 7.36 3.18
N ASP A 658 33.68 6.03 3.15
CA ASP A 658 32.78 5.33 2.21
C ASP A 658 31.32 5.62 2.53
N TYR A 659 30.96 5.64 3.84
CA TYR A 659 29.59 5.98 4.24
C TYR A 659 29.21 7.41 3.88
N ALA A 660 30.12 8.36 4.06
CA ALA A 660 29.91 9.76 3.64
C ALA A 660 29.73 9.86 2.11
N ALA A 661 30.52 9.13 1.33
CA ALA A 661 30.38 9.08 -0.12
C ALA A 661 29.01 8.45 -0.53
N PHE A 662 28.60 7.37 0.14
CA PHE A 662 27.29 6.75 -0.08
C PHE A 662 26.13 7.72 0.23
N GLN A 663 26.20 8.44 1.37
CA GLN A 663 25.20 9.44 1.72
C GLN A 663 25.10 10.56 0.67
N GLN A 664 26.22 11.00 0.08
CA GLN A 664 26.20 11.96 -1.01
C GLN A 664 25.48 11.41 -2.25
N LYS A 665 25.70 10.15 -2.59
CA LYS A 665 25.00 9.48 -3.70
C LYS A 665 23.49 9.36 -3.43
N CYS A 666 23.11 9.01 -2.22
CA CYS A 666 21.70 9.02 -1.80
C CYS A 666 21.07 10.41 -1.93
N ALA A 667 21.78 11.46 -1.51
CA ALA A 667 21.30 12.84 -1.67
C ALA A 667 21.14 13.23 -3.15
N GLN A 668 22.02 12.76 -4.04
CA GLN A 668 21.88 12.95 -5.49
C GLN A 668 20.66 12.24 -6.04
N VAL A 669 20.37 11.01 -5.57
CA VAL A 669 19.16 10.27 -5.96
C VAL A 669 17.91 11.00 -5.48
N ALA A 670 17.88 11.46 -4.20
CA ALA A 670 16.76 12.23 -3.70
C ALA A 670 16.51 13.49 -4.56
N ALA A 671 17.55 14.27 -4.87
CA ALA A 671 17.46 15.46 -5.72
C ALA A 671 17.04 15.12 -7.17
N PHE A 672 17.36 13.94 -7.68
CA PHE A 672 17.00 13.51 -9.02
C PHE A 672 15.49 13.26 -9.16
N TYR A 673 14.81 12.81 -8.10
CA TYR A 673 13.37 12.59 -8.07
C TYR A 673 12.58 13.77 -7.51
N ASP A 674 13.22 14.61 -6.70
CA ASP A 674 12.55 15.73 -6.04
C ASP A 674 11.98 16.74 -7.05
N GLY A 675 10.76 17.20 -6.78
CA GLY A 675 10.08 18.14 -7.67
C GLY A 675 9.52 17.55 -8.97
N GLN A 676 9.73 16.25 -9.27
CA GLN A 676 9.05 15.59 -10.38
C GLN A 676 7.55 15.50 -10.08
N GLU A 677 6.71 15.58 -11.11
CA GLU A 677 5.26 15.47 -10.93
C GLU A 677 4.86 14.08 -10.44
N ALA A 678 4.37 13.97 -9.20
CA ALA A 678 3.76 12.77 -8.67
C ALA A 678 2.31 12.61 -9.16
N CYS A 679 1.54 13.70 -9.09
CA CYS A 679 0.23 13.87 -9.73
C CYS A 679 0.01 15.37 -9.96
N PRO A 680 -1.01 15.77 -10.77
CA PRO A 680 -1.23 17.18 -11.06
C PRO A 680 -1.31 18.06 -9.81
N GLY A 681 -0.38 18.98 -9.69
CA GLY A 681 -0.25 19.92 -8.56
C GLY A 681 0.47 19.39 -7.32
N ILE A 682 0.97 18.14 -7.32
CA ILE A 682 1.75 17.57 -6.22
C ILE A 682 3.08 17.03 -6.76
N ALA A 683 4.17 17.52 -6.21
CA ALA A 683 5.52 17.07 -6.54
C ALA A 683 5.88 15.80 -5.77
N CYS A 684 6.68 14.93 -6.39
CA CYS A 684 7.33 13.81 -5.73
C CYS A 684 8.34 14.31 -4.70
N SER A 685 8.30 13.76 -3.50
CA SER A 685 9.33 13.98 -2.50
C SER A 685 10.43 12.94 -2.66
N GLY A 686 11.58 13.38 -3.18
CA GLY A 686 12.74 12.51 -3.33
C GLY A 686 13.27 11.98 -2.00
N VAL A 687 13.00 12.66 -0.88
CA VAL A 687 13.37 12.22 0.48
C VAL A 687 12.42 11.12 0.97
N LEU A 688 11.12 11.26 0.74
CA LEU A 688 10.13 10.22 1.10
C LEU A 688 10.43 8.91 0.35
N THR A 689 10.81 9.02 -0.92
CA THR A 689 10.94 7.87 -1.82
C THR A 689 12.38 7.36 -2.00
N ILE A 690 13.33 7.84 -1.21
CA ILE A 690 14.77 7.58 -1.41
C ILE A 690 15.13 6.09 -1.40
N SER A 691 14.62 5.33 -0.46
CA SER A 691 14.92 3.89 -0.29
C SER A 691 14.53 3.12 -1.54
N GLU A 692 13.31 3.33 -2.01
CA GLU A 692 12.74 2.68 -3.18
C GLU A 692 13.43 3.11 -4.47
N ASN A 693 13.77 4.40 -4.59
CA ASN A 693 14.47 4.92 -5.76
C ASN A 693 15.90 4.36 -5.88
N VAL A 694 16.61 4.19 -4.76
CA VAL A 694 17.93 3.53 -4.76
C VAL A 694 17.81 2.06 -5.16
N ALA A 695 16.78 1.36 -4.67
CA ALA A 695 16.51 -0.02 -5.02
C ALA A 695 16.19 -0.18 -6.51
N ASP A 696 15.34 0.67 -7.07
CA ASP A 696 15.00 0.68 -8.50
C ASP A 696 16.22 0.94 -9.40
N LEU A 697 17.08 1.90 -9.02
CA LEU A 697 18.30 2.22 -9.75
C LEU A 697 19.30 1.06 -9.75
N GLY A 698 19.42 0.34 -8.64
CA GLY A 698 20.24 -0.88 -8.56
C GLY A 698 19.65 -1.99 -9.41
N ALA A 699 18.34 -2.17 -9.35
CA ALA A 699 17.61 -3.20 -10.10
C ALA A 699 17.82 -3.08 -11.60
N VAL A 700 17.60 -1.89 -12.16
CA VAL A 700 17.71 -1.70 -13.62
C VAL A 700 19.12 -1.97 -14.14
N GLN A 701 20.13 -1.60 -13.36
CA GLN A 701 21.54 -1.87 -13.71
C GLN A 701 21.85 -3.37 -13.67
N CYS A 702 21.28 -4.12 -12.72
CA CYS A 702 21.45 -5.56 -12.60
C CYS A 702 20.77 -6.29 -13.76
N VAL A 703 19.50 -6.01 -14.05
CA VAL A 703 18.79 -6.68 -15.16
C VAL A 703 19.35 -6.32 -16.52
N LEU A 704 19.87 -5.11 -16.70
CA LEU A 704 20.59 -4.72 -17.92
C LEU A 704 21.88 -5.51 -18.07
N ALA A 705 22.66 -5.69 -17.00
CA ALA A 705 23.88 -6.52 -17.02
C ALA A 705 23.54 -7.97 -17.39
N ALA A 706 22.52 -8.57 -16.75
CA ALA A 706 22.06 -9.92 -17.07
C ALA A 706 21.59 -10.05 -18.54
N ALA A 707 20.84 -9.06 -19.03
CA ALA A 707 20.40 -9.08 -20.43
C ALA A 707 21.57 -9.00 -21.42
N LYS A 708 22.62 -8.27 -21.10
CA LYS A 708 23.81 -8.12 -21.98
C LYS A 708 24.64 -9.42 -22.09
N GLU A 709 24.51 -10.34 -21.14
CA GLU A 709 25.16 -11.67 -21.21
C GLU A 709 24.42 -12.64 -22.16
N LEU A 710 23.23 -12.29 -22.63
CA LEU A 710 22.47 -13.13 -23.54
C LEU A 710 23.13 -13.16 -24.94
N PRO A 711 23.06 -14.27 -25.71
CA PRO A 711 23.71 -14.42 -27.03
C PRO A 711 23.18 -13.46 -28.07
N ASN A 712 22.26 -12.70 -28.02
CA ASN A 712 21.75 -11.65 -28.92
C ASN A 712 20.73 -10.83 -28.16
N PRO A 713 21.18 -9.96 -27.24
CA PRO A 713 20.29 -9.28 -26.32
C PRO A 713 19.32 -8.34 -27.05
N ASN A 714 18.04 -8.45 -26.74
CA ASN A 714 17.01 -7.53 -27.22
C ASN A 714 16.65 -6.54 -26.13
N LEU A 715 17.38 -5.43 -26.06
CA LEU A 715 17.16 -4.41 -25.04
C LEU A 715 15.82 -3.66 -25.20
N ASP A 716 15.24 -3.58 -26.42
CA ASP A 716 13.89 -3.04 -26.59
C ASP A 716 12.86 -3.88 -25.86
N LYS A 717 12.96 -5.22 -25.89
CA LYS A 717 12.09 -6.10 -25.12
C LYS A 717 12.24 -5.89 -23.61
N LEU A 718 13.48 -5.79 -23.13
CA LEU A 718 13.76 -5.54 -21.70
C LEU A 718 13.12 -4.23 -21.22
N PHE A 719 13.39 -3.13 -21.91
CA PHE A 719 12.89 -1.81 -21.48
C PHE A 719 11.38 -1.71 -21.57
N ARG A 720 10.76 -2.30 -22.59
CA ARG A 720 9.30 -2.38 -22.68
C ARG A 720 8.69 -3.25 -21.58
N ALA A 721 9.32 -4.36 -21.22
CA ALA A 721 8.85 -5.20 -20.12
C ALA A 721 8.89 -4.44 -18.78
N ILE A 722 9.97 -3.66 -18.52
CA ILE A 722 10.04 -2.78 -17.34
C ILE A 722 8.87 -1.78 -17.33
N ALA A 723 8.61 -1.11 -18.47
CA ALA A 723 7.50 -0.17 -18.56
C ALA A 723 6.13 -0.83 -18.34
N ASN A 724 5.93 -2.03 -18.89
CA ASN A 724 4.69 -2.79 -18.74
C ASN A 724 4.47 -3.24 -17.29
N THR A 725 5.54 -3.61 -16.57
CA THR A 725 5.47 -4.01 -15.15
C THR A 725 4.88 -2.90 -14.28
N TRP A 726 5.21 -1.65 -14.58
CA TRP A 726 4.73 -0.47 -13.86
C TRP A 726 3.47 0.17 -14.46
N ALA A 727 2.87 -0.42 -15.49
CA ALA A 727 1.64 0.14 -16.07
C ALA A 727 0.55 0.28 -14.98
N SER A 728 0.00 1.48 -14.81
CA SER A 728 -1.05 1.71 -13.83
C SER A 728 -1.98 2.86 -14.20
N THR A 729 -3.23 2.74 -13.80
CA THR A 729 -4.18 3.84 -13.71
C THR A 729 -4.65 3.95 -12.27
N THR A 730 -4.67 5.17 -11.75
CA THR A 730 -5.02 5.43 -10.34
C THR A 730 -5.99 6.60 -10.27
N SER A 731 -7.03 6.51 -9.43
CA SER A 731 -7.95 7.61 -9.21
C SER A 731 -7.21 8.83 -8.66
N ARG A 732 -7.76 10.03 -8.90
CA ARG A 732 -7.11 11.26 -8.44
C ARG A 732 -6.91 11.27 -6.92
N GLN A 733 -7.95 10.96 -6.16
CA GLN A 733 -7.89 10.93 -4.68
C GLN A 733 -6.82 9.96 -4.17
N MET A 734 -6.73 8.77 -4.77
CA MET A 734 -5.71 7.79 -4.41
C MET A 734 -4.30 8.25 -4.79
N ARG A 735 -4.11 8.91 -5.95
CA ARG A 735 -2.81 9.47 -6.33
C ARG A 735 -2.35 10.56 -5.38
N GLU A 736 -3.26 11.48 -5.02
CA GLU A 736 -2.98 12.55 -4.05
C GLU A 736 -2.60 11.96 -2.69
N TYR A 737 -3.31 10.91 -2.25
CA TYR A 737 -3.00 10.19 -1.02
C TYR A 737 -1.62 9.51 -1.07
N LEU A 738 -1.35 8.72 -2.13
CA LEU A 738 -0.08 8.01 -2.29
C LEU A 738 1.11 8.96 -2.41
N ALA A 739 0.95 10.10 -3.09
CA ALA A 739 2.02 11.07 -3.29
C ALA A 739 2.63 11.61 -1.97
N VAL A 740 1.89 11.57 -0.86
CA VAL A 740 2.34 12.08 0.45
C VAL A 740 2.51 10.98 1.52
N THR A 741 2.12 9.75 1.22
CA THR A 741 2.16 8.65 2.20
C THR A 741 2.99 7.45 1.77
N ASP A 742 3.10 7.21 0.45
CA ASP A 742 3.81 6.05 -0.11
C ASP A 742 5.31 6.36 -0.24
N VAL A 743 6.13 5.44 0.22
CA VAL A 743 7.59 5.51 0.07
C VAL A 743 8.07 5.17 -1.35
N HIS A 744 7.17 4.69 -2.23
CA HIS A 744 7.46 4.47 -3.64
C HIS A 744 7.19 5.73 -4.45
N ALA A 745 8.07 6.03 -5.40
CA ALA A 745 7.78 7.02 -6.42
C ALA A 745 6.61 6.54 -7.30
N PRO A 746 5.83 7.45 -7.93
CA PRO A 746 4.80 7.07 -8.89
C PRO A 746 5.33 6.16 -9.99
N ASP A 747 4.52 5.19 -10.45
CA ASP A 747 4.91 4.16 -11.42
C ASP A 747 5.58 4.71 -12.69
N LYS A 748 5.09 5.85 -13.17
CA LYS A 748 5.72 6.56 -14.29
C LYS A 748 7.17 6.95 -13.99
N LEU A 749 7.46 7.40 -12.76
CA LEU A 749 8.81 7.78 -12.35
C LEU A 749 9.68 6.54 -12.10
N ARG A 750 9.13 5.46 -11.54
CA ARG A 750 9.80 4.16 -11.41
C ARG A 750 10.24 3.56 -12.75
N CYS A 751 9.58 3.95 -13.85
CA CYS A 751 9.99 3.60 -15.21
C CYS A 751 10.92 4.67 -15.81
N ASN A 752 10.39 5.88 -16.05
CA ASN A 752 11.09 6.90 -16.85
C ASN A 752 12.38 7.39 -16.19
N ARG A 753 12.37 7.73 -14.90
CA ARG A 753 13.56 8.25 -14.22
C ARG A 753 14.68 7.23 -14.13
N VAL A 754 14.31 5.97 -13.93
CA VAL A 754 15.26 4.87 -13.87
C VAL A 754 15.93 4.65 -15.24
N LEU A 755 15.16 4.60 -16.31
CA LEU A 755 15.67 4.42 -17.68
C LEU A 755 16.52 5.61 -18.14
N GLN A 756 16.23 6.83 -17.69
CA GLN A 756 17.02 8.03 -17.96
C GLN A 756 18.46 7.96 -17.42
N THR A 757 18.82 6.97 -16.61
CA THR A 757 20.18 6.78 -16.11
C THR A 757 21.06 5.86 -16.97
N LEU A 758 20.49 5.21 -17.99
CA LEU A 758 21.13 4.14 -18.78
C LEU A 758 21.59 4.62 -20.15
N ASP A 759 22.89 4.56 -20.44
CA ASP A 759 23.44 4.90 -21.75
C ASP A 759 22.89 4.00 -22.87
N GLU A 760 22.64 2.71 -22.56
CA GLU A 760 22.03 1.74 -23.48
C GLU A 760 20.60 2.13 -23.88
N PHE A 761 19.84 2.77 -22.98
CA PHE A 761 18.51 3.28 -23.29
C PHE A 761 18.55 4.38 -24.34
N TYR A 762 19.47 5.34 -24.18
CA TYR A 762 19.67 6.42 -25.15
C TYR A 762 20.08 5.87 -26.52
N THR A 763 20.98 4.90 -26.55
CA THR A 763 21.45 4.28 -27.78
C THR A 763 20.34 3.48 -28.47
N THR A 764 19.56 2.71 -27.73
CA THR A 764 18.49 1.86 -28.26
C THR A 764 17.41 2.68 -28.97
N TYR A 765 17.04 3.82 -28.42
CA TYR A 765 15.95 4.65 -28.97
C TYR A 765 16.45 5.92 -29.70
N GLY A 766 17.75 6.18 -29.76
CA GLY A 766 18.32 7.36 -30.40
C GLY A 766 17.85 8.66 -29.75
N ILE A 767 17.79 8.68 -28.43
CA ILE A 767 17.36 9.85 -27.65
C ILE A 767 18.46 10.90 -27.64
N GLN A 768 18.11 12.18 -27.83
CA GLN A 768 19.03 13.30 -28.03
C GLN A 768 18.62 14.49 -27.13
N PRO A 769 19.51 15.48 -26.92
CA PRO A 769 19.17 16.73 -26.26
C PRO A 769 17.92 17.37 -26.88
N GLY A 770 16.93 17.69 -26.02
CA GLY A 770 15.64 18.24 -26.43
C GLY A 770 14.50 17.24 -26.42
N ASP A 771 14.78 15.92 -26.40
CA ASP A 771 13.76 14.90 -26.16
C ASP A 771 13.37 14.86 -24.67
N GLY A 772 12.11 14.60 -24.33
CA GLY A 772 11.61 14.61 -22.93
C GLY A 772 12.27 13.57 -22.02
N MET A 773 12.74 12.46 -22.61
CA MET A 773 13.53 11.44 -21.89
C MET A 773 15.02 11.78 -21.77
N TRP A 774 15.48 12.91 -22.34
CA TRP A 774 16.87 13.29 -22.22
C TRP A 774 17.21 13.77 -20.80
N THR A 775 18.32 13.30 -20.29
CA THR A 775 18.96 13.80 -19.06
C THR A 775 20.44 13.97 -19.37
N GLU A 776 21.00 15.12 -19.04
CA GLU A 776 22.43 15.41 -19.26
C GLU A 776 23.29 14.35 -18.57
N PRO A 777 24.38 13.87 -19.21
CA PRO A 777 25.21 12.78 -18.67
C PRO A 777 25.66 13.00 -17.22
N GLU A 778 25.99 14.26 -16.85
CA GLU A 778 26.45 14.64 -15.51
C GLU A 778 25.32 14.61 -14.48
N ALA A 779 24.08 14.68 -14.91
CA ALA A 779 22.89 14.61 -14.05
C ALA A 779 22.33 13.18 -13.90
N ARG A 780 22.88 12.19 -14.63
CA ARG A 780 22.48 10.80 -14.51
C ARG A 780 23.04 10.18 -13.24
N VAL A 781 22.19 9.89 -12.29
CA VAL A 781 22.60 9.35 -10.99
C VAL A 781 23.03 7.89 -11.08
N ARG A 782 24.09 7.54 -10.38
CA ARG A 782 24.60 6.16 -10.26
C ARG A 782 25.04 5.91 -8.81
N VAL A 783 24.49 4.91 -8.18
CA VAL A 783 24.85 4.50 -6.82
C VAL A 783 25.74 3.26 -6.88
N TRP A 784 25.26 2.23 -7.50
CA TRP A 784 25.87 0.89 -7.58
C TRP A 784 26.39 0.52 -8.96
#